data_3a01d11f2345e687a2d3042b2a68bcbc
#
_entry.id   3a01d11f2345e687a2d3042b2a68bcbc
#
_cell.length_a   1.000
_cell.length_b   1.000
_cell.length_c   1.000
_cell.angle_alpha   90.00
_cell.angle_beta   90.00
_cell.angle_gamma   90.00
#
_symmetry.space_group_name_H-M   'P 1'
#
loop_
_entity.id
_entity.type
_entity.pdbx_description
1 polymer ?
#
loop_
_entity_poly.entity_id
_entity_poly.type
_entity_poly.pdbx_seq_one_letter_code
_entity_poly.pdbx_strand_id
1 'polypeptide(L)'
;MMKSILKRGKALIFAAVLAVSITGCGKDESSKGGGNKQESQADTKDMVYQAQDFPIEGIKGNIGTYFIKGDKLYLNTYEWIEEDAENGENPEGSGKESEDKNGVEPEEEEGLEDTAETTQDDKEKDGEKTEDEGDMAQPEAASEEGAEAESTEDTDEEMMEENGTSVERVYCVNLDGSGLEEISVPEKDENSYINNINVSSAGDLLYLYSSYDEKTDKQNYTLIKADKEGKILAEEDINKLLKLNGSEYFSGMYMDAKDNLIMLQEQSLFVLDKEFKMLGEVKSDTFMAGLAASADGKIYCGTDSEEGAVVKVLDTEKLGWGDTYKIDINYFSSSDSLIAGEEYDFYYRDDTGIYGYDTASQKSTKLMDYIASDITSDNSYSIIPFGQGQFIGNDYQGESAQMVLYTKVDPSTIENKKNITLGVLWADDTIKKAVVEFNKNNQEYRIEIKDYSSEEDPVTKMNADIVAGNVPDIMCLNSLPVEQYIEKGMLEDLTPYMEKDAEIKESDFIPAVLEAMKTDGKLYYVSPSFQVNTMLAAKDLVGEKSGWTFQEMFDLLEGQKDDVRPFYTQEKTSMLSSFLWYCNSDFIDWRTGECQFDSQEFKGILELCNKGKNENEVDYENEESEPSLIKSGKVLFAVTSVSLDEIQLYKKMYNRDITFVGLPNAQKEGSYFTFNSGMGIYSKSEMKEGAWEFLRTLITKDYQGKQASYAYEAPTRQDAFDMMIKARTATENYTDEYGNEVYVYNSSWGWDDLTVEMGPAPKEDVEMYKALIDSTHRVLNSNDALFEIILEEAGAYFAGDKDVNETAKIIQNRVKTYVNENR
;
A
#
# COMPACT_ATOMS: atom_id res chain seq x y z
N MET A 1 -18.61 -3.07 -2.10
CA MET A 1 -18.24 -1.65 -2.06
C MET A 1 -18.89 -0.84 -3.20
N MET A 2 -18.92 -1.29 -4.44
CA MET A 2 -19.52 -0.56 -5.58
C MET A 2 -21.04 -0.36 -5.55
N LYS A 3 -21.83 -1.18 -4.85
CA LYS A 3 -23.30 -1.03 -4.75
C LYS A 3 -23.79 0.17 -3.93
N SER A 4 -22.96 0.78 -3.12
CA SER A 4 -23.30 1.96 -2.30
C SER A 4 -23.24 3.28 -3.08
N ILE A 5 -22.38 3.36 -4.07
CA ILE A 5 -22.12 4.58 -4.85
C ILE A 5 -23.25 4.84 -5.88
N LEU A 6 -23.84 3.80 -6.46
CA LEU A 6 -24.88 3.93 -7.50
C LEU A 6 -26.29 4.29 -6.98
N LYS A 7 -26.54 4.18 -5.67
CA LYS A 7 -27.87 4.53 -5.10
C LYS A 7 -28.02 5.99 -4.69
N ARG A 8 -26.96 6.78 -4.60
CA ARG A 8 -27.01 8.20 -4.17
C ARG A 8 -27.06 9.22 -5.30
N GLY A 9 -26.91 8.82 -6.55
CA GLY A 9 -26.91 9.69 -7.75
C GLY A 9 -28.26 10.23 -8.21
N LYS A 10 -29.31 10.25 -7.39
CA LYS A 10 -30.62 10.78 -7.75
C LYS A 10 -31.06 11.95 -6.86
N ALA A 11 -30.28 13.00 -6.76
CA ALA A 11 -30.79 14.30 -6.31
C ALA A 11 -29.80 15.42 -6.69
N LEU A 12 -30.34 16.38 -7.44
CA LEU A 12 -29.88 17.76 -7.58
C LEU A 12 -28.82 18.11 -8.60
N ILE A 13 -29.24 18.21 -9.85
CA ILE A 13 -28.70 19.20 -10.80
C ILE A 13 -29.41 20.56 -10.51
N PHE A 14 -28.69 21.50 -9.92
CA PHE A 14 -29.02 22.92 -10.02
C PHE A 14 -27.79 23.65 -10.55
N ALA A 15 -27.92 24.09 -11.80
CA ALA A 15 -27.03 25.04 -12.42
C ALA A 15 -27.09 26.37 -11.68
N ALA A 16 -26.02 26.81 -11.06
CA ALA A 16 -25.88 28.17 -10.56
C ALA A 16 -25.00 28.96 -11.54
N VAL A 17 -25.66 29.75 -12.38
CA VAL A 17 -25.03 30.85 -13.13
C VAL A 17 -24.68 31.95 -12.13
N LEU A 18 -23.39 32.18 -11.88
CA LEU A 18 -22.92 33.34 -11.11
C LEU A 18 -22.60 34.50 -12.05
N ALA A 19 -23.55 35.42 -12.14
CA ALA A 19 -23.28 36.77 -12.64
C ALA A 19 -22.72 37.63 -11.49
N VAL A 20 -21.50 38.13 -11.67
CA VAL A 20 -20.88 39.10 -10.77
C VAL A 20 -21.54 40.43 -10.93
N SER A 21 -22.14 40.97 -9.87
CA SER A 21 -22.39 42.40 -9.74
C SER A 21 -21.97 42.88 -8.35
N ILE A 22 -21.01 43.77 -8.40
CA ILE A 22 -20.49 44.56 -7.28
C ILE A 22 -21.55 45.64 -6.91
N THR A 23 -21.97 45.71 -5.68
CA THR A 23 -22.11 46.96 -4.90
C THR A 23 -22.75 46.76 -3.51
N GLY A 24 -22.08 47.27 -2.50
CA GLY A 24 -22.66 48.08 -1.43
C GLY A 24 -23.15 47.42 -0.15
N CYS A 25 -22.42 47.67 0.90
CA CYS A 25 -22.72 47.86 2.32
C CYS A 25 -24.16 47.67 2.83
N GLY A 26 -24.32 46.90 3.91
CA GLY A 26 -25.41 46.99 4.87
C GLY A 26 -25.39 45.90 5.92
N LYS A 27 -25.19 46.28 7.18
CA LYS A 27 -25.34 45.42 8.38
C LYS A 27 -26.79 44.94 8.49
N ASP A 28 -27.05 43.73 8.87
CA ASP A 28 -27.80 43.39 10.08
C ASP A 28 -27.88 41.87 10.34
N GLU A 29 -28.16 41.55 11.59
CA GLU A 29 -28.02 40.34 12.35
C GLU A 29 -28.90 39.15 12.01
N SER A 30 -28.40 37.97 12.40
CA SER A 30 -29.10 36.75 12.85
C SER A 30 -29.67 35.77 11.84
N SER A 31 -28.94 34.67 11.60
CA SER A 31 -29.56 33.34 11.66
C SER A 31 -28.46 32.29 11.93
N LYS A 32 -28.74 31.47 12.94
CA LYS A 32 -27.92 30.36 13.36
C LYS A 32 -27.99 29.23 12.29
N GLY A 33 -26.88 28.93 11.67
CA GLY A 33 -26.68 27.72 10.90
C GLY A 33 -25.35 27.12 11.37
N GLY A 34 -25.33 25.83 11.66
CA GLY A 34 -24.13 25.11 12.11
C GLY A 34 -23.01 25.24 11.10
N GLY A 35 -21.95 25.88 11.47
CA GLY A 35 -20.70 25.92 10.73
C GLY A 35 -19.73 24.98 11.40
N ASN A 36 -19.18 24.04 10.64
CA ASN A 36 -17.95 23.34 11.00
C ASN A 36 -16.92 24.40 11.38
N LYS A 37 -16.41 24.33 12.59
CA LYS A 37 -15.28 25.14 13.00
C LYS A 37 -14.06 24.58 12.28
N GLN A 38 -13.49 25.34 11.37
CA GLN A 38 -12.11 25.23 10.98
C GLN A 38 -11.27 25.25 12.27
N GLU A 39 -10.60 24.16 12.60
CA GLU A 39 -9.60 24.12 13.67
C GLU A 39 -8.52 25.14 13.30
N SER A 40 -8.29 26.10 14.17
CA SER A 40 -7.29 27.13 13.93
C SER A 40 -5.91 26.55 14.15
N GLN A 41 -4.94 26.92 13.32
CA GLN A 41 -3.50 26.58 13.39
C GLN A 41 -2.86 26.76 14.80
N ALA A 42 -3.56 27.30 15.77
CA ALA A 42 -3.11 27.45 17.16
C ALA A 42 -3.18 26.14 17.96
N ASP A 43 -3.97 25.15 17.50
CA ASP A 43 -4.26 23.95 18.31
C ASP A 43 -3.25 22.81 18.10
N THR A 44 -2.50 22.78 16.97
CA THR A 44 -1.56 21.67 16.67
C THR A 44 -0.39 21.59 17.67
N LYS A 45 0.08 22.72 18.17
CA LYS A 45 1.17 22.75 19.17
C LYS A 45 0.81 22.10 20.50
N ASP A 46 -0.49 22.03 20.83
CA ASP A 46 -0.97 21.36 22.03
C ASP A 46 -1.00 19.82 21.90
N MET A 47 -0.74 19.29 20.69
CA MET A 47 -0.77 17.86 20.37
C MET A 47 0.61 17.27 20.04
N VAL A 48 1.69 18.03 20.31
CA VAL A 48 3.07 17.63 20.03
C VAL A 48 3.65 16.84 21.20
N TYR A 49 4.21 15.69 20.86
CA TYR A 49 4.92 14.82 21.79
C TYR A 49 6.36 14.61 21.34
N GLN A 50 7.24 14.41 22.30
CA GLN A 50 8.64 14.09 22.06
C GLN A 50 8.93 12.68 22.54
N ALA A 51 9.56 11.88 21.71
CA ALA A 51 10.05 10.55 22.04
C ALA A 51 11.32 10.65 22.90
N GLN A 52 11.43 9.78 23.89
CA GLN A 52 12.60 9.59 24.74
C GLN A 52 12.77 8.09 24.98
N ASP A 53 13.99 7.61 24.99
CA ASP A 53 14.27 6.20 25.26
C ASP A 53 13.66 5.80 26.61
N PHE A 54 12.91 4.70 26.61
CA PHE A 54 12.39 4.13 27.83
C PHE A 54 13.47 3.22 28.43
N PRO A 55 13.90 3.45 29.69
CA PRO A 55 15.14 2.86 30.21
C PRO A 55 14.96 1.40 30.65
N ILE A 56 14.83 0.48 29.71
CA ILE A 56 14.83 -0.96 29.98
C ILE A 56 16.16 -1.54 29.49
N GLU A 57 16.90 -2.14 30.40
CA GLU A 57 18.15 -2.83 30.09
C GLU A 57 17.99 -4.35 30.25
N GLY A 58 18.53 -5.15 29.35
CA GLY A 58 18.63 -6.61 29.48
C GLY A 58 17.50 -7.40 28.81
N ILE A 59 16.65 -6.77 27.98
CA ILE A 59 15.71 -7.47 27.10
C ILE A 59 16.49 -8.18 26.00
N LYS A 60 16.10 -9.43 25.71
CA LYS A 60 16.63 -10.22 24.59
C LYS A 60 15.55 -10.40 23.54
N GLY A 61 15.98 -10.36 22.28
CA GLY A 61 15.08 -10.49 21.13
C GLY A 61 14.34 -9.21 20.78
N ASN A 62 13.57 -9.28 19.70
CA ASN A 62 12.76 -8.19 19.18
C ASN A 62 11.46 -8.07 19.97
N ILE A 63 11.03 -6.86 20.30
CA ILE A 63 9.79 -6.62 21.02
C ILE A 63 8.61 -6.84 20.06
N GLY A 64 7.76 -7.79 20.39
CA GLY A 64 6.51 -8.05 19.69
C GLY A 64 5.35 -7.24 20.28
N THR A 65 4.58 -7.87 21.17
CA THR A 65 3.42 -7.22 21.81
C THR A 65 3.75 -6.75 23.21
N TYR A 66 3.06 -5.72 23.68
CA TYR A 66 3.17 -5.24 25.07
C TYR A 66 1.87 -4.58 25.54
N PHE A 67 1.68 -4.59 26.84
CA PHE A 67 0.51 -3.98 27.48
C PHE A 67 0.81 -3.61 28.93
N ILE A 68 0.02 -2.70 29.48
CA ILE A 68 0.13 -2.26 30.89
C ILE A 68 -0.98 -2.95 31.70
N LYS A 69 -0.60 -3.51 32.84
CA LYS A 69 -1.54 -4.04 33.83
C LYS A 69 -1.14 -3.58 35.23
N GLY A 70 -1.97 -2.75 35.85
CA GLY A 70 -1.64 -2.11 37.12
C GLY A 70 -0.42 -1.20 37.02
N ASP A 71 0.62 -1.48 37.82
CA ASP A 71 1.89 -0.74 37.87
C ASP A 71 3.02 -1.42 37.09
N LYS A 72 2.69 -2.32 36.19
CA LYS A 72 3.62 -3.12 35.41
C LYS A 72 3.40 -3.00 33.91
N LEU A 73 4.51 -2.98 33.17
CA LEU A 73 4.56 -3.19 31.73
C LEU A 73 4.96 -4.65 31.48
N TYR A 74 4.19 -5.36 30.68
CA TYR A 74 4.44 -6.73 30.20
C TYR A 74 4.84 -6.65 28.75
N LEU A 75 5.83 -7.45 28.35
CA LEU A 75 6.41 -7.47 27.00
C LEU A 75 6.56 -8.90 26.53
N ASN A 76 6.17 -9.18 25.30
CA ASN A 76 6.54 -10.41 24.58
C ASN A 76 7.66 -10.09 23.61
N THR A 77 8.73 -10.91 23.59
CA THR A 77 9.83 -10.77 22.64
C THR A 77 10.05 -12.08 21.91
N TYR A 78 10.58 -11.99 20.71
CA TYR A 78 10.97 -13.14 19.89
C TYR A 78 12.39 -12.94 19.36
N GLU A 79 13.14 -14.05 19.30
CA GLU A 79 14.54 -14.08 18.82
C GLU A 79 14.70 -15.32 17.94
N TRP A 80 15.22 -15.14 16.74
CA TRP A 80 15.57 -16.25 15.87
C TRP A 80 16.98 -16.72 16.22
N ILE A 81 17.16 -18.00 16.55
CA ILE A 81 18.45 -18.61 16.86
C ILE A 81 18.76 -19.63 15.78
N GLU A 82 19.76 -19.36 14.96
CA GLU A 82 20.29 -20.32 13.99
C GLU A 82 20.92 -21.50 14.71
N GLU A 83 20.60 -22.75 14.33
CA GLU A 83 21.29 -23.94 14.80
C GLU A 83 22.60 -24.11 14.04
N ASP A 84 23.72 -23.98 14.73
CA ASP A 84 25.07 -24.30 14.18
C ASP A 84 25.10 -25.75 13.68
N ALA A 85 25.31 -25.95 12.38
CA ALA A 85 25.34 -27.25 11.70
C ALA A 85 26.47 -28.20 12.16
N GLU A 86 27.26 -27.84 13.17
CA GLU A 86 28.32 -28.65 13.74
C GLU A 86 28.26 -28.64 15.27
N ASN A 87 27.65 -29.63 15.86
CA ASN A 87 27.72 -30.18 17.21
C ASN A 87 26.40 -30.16 17.98
N GLY A 88 25.78 -31.34 18.02
CA GLY A 88 24.75 -31.65 19.00
C GLY A 88 25.31 -31.74 20.43
N GLU A 89 25.65 -30.62 21.03
CA GLU A 89 25.87 -30.46 22.47
C GLU A 89 25.40 -29.05 22.87
N ASN A 90 24.40 -29.02 23.72
CA ASN A 90 23.81 -27.87 24.36
C ASN A 90 24.87 -26.95 25.02
N PRO A 91 25.07 -25.69 24.63
CA PRO A 91 26.00 -24.81 25.34
C PRO A 91 25.28 -24.07 26.47
N GLU A 92 25.45 -24.56 27.70
CA GLU A 92 25.36 -23.69 28.87
C GLU A 92 26.40 -22.55 28.76
N GLY A 93 25.88 -21.36 28.82
CA GLY A 93 26.48 -20.07 29.07
C GLY A 93 27.99 -19.88 28.89
N SER A 94 28.43 -19.12 27.88
CA SER A 94 29.66 -18.34 28.00
C SER A 94 29.54 -17.00 27.26
N GLY A 95 29.21 -15.97 27.99
CA GLY A 95 29.47 -14.60 27.58
C GLY A 95 30.96 -14.42 27.28
N LYS A 96 31.27 -13.98 26.08
CA LYS A 96 32.57 -13.39 25.73
C LYS A 96 32.36 -11.96 25.32
N GLU A 97 32.77 -11.08 26.25
CA GLU A 97 33.01 -9.67 25.96
C GLU A 97 33.97 -9.53 24.79
N SER A 98 33.58 -8.81 23.77
CA SER A 98 34.50 -8.36 22.71
C SER A 98 35.18 -7.07 23.18
N GLU A 99 36.43 -7.15 23.57
CA GLU A 99 37.27 -5.99 23.82
C GLU A 99 37.59 -5.25 22.49
N ASP A 100 37.18 -4.03 22.44
CA ASP A 100 37.65 -3.00 21.52
C ASP A 100 39.19 -2.83 21.59
N LYS A 101 39.88 -2.96 20.47
CA LYS A 101 41.23 -2.42 20.28
C LYS A 101 41.30 -1.58 19.02
N ASN A 102 41.07 -0.30 19.21
CA ASN A 102 41.57 0.74 18.32
C ASN A 102 43.11 0.76 18.31
N GLY A 103 43.69 0.79 17.13
CA GLY A 103 45.08 1.07 16.94
C GLY A 103 45.40 1.35 15.48
N VAL A 104 45.40 2.60 15.16
CA VAL A 104 45.86 3.22 13.90
C VAL A 104 47.40 3.24 13.87
N GLU A 105 48.02 2.86 12.75
CA GLU A 105 49.04 3.66 12.09
C GLU A 105 49.39 3.10 10.69
N PRO A 106 49.82 3.95 9.74
CA PRO A 106 49.86 3.69 8.32
C PRO A 106 51.29 3.33 7.81
N GLU A 107 51.37 2.54 6.76
CA GLU A 107 52.62 2.49 5.94
C GLU A 107 52.30 2.47 4.43
N GLU A 108 52.91 3.33 3.82
CA GLU A 108 53.42 3.86 2.57
C GLU A 108 53.34 2.99 1.31
N GLU A 109 53.13 3.74 0.23
CA GLU A 109 53.20 3.40 -1.19
C GLU A 109 54.53 2.71 -1.59
N GLU A 110 54.46 1.76 -2.51
CA GLU A 110 55.40 1.67 -3.63
C GLU A 110 54.75 1.03 -4.84
N GLY A 111 54.75 1.78 -5.92
CA GLY A 111 54.32 1.35 -7.25
C GLY A 111 55.34 0.48 -7.97
N LEU A 112 54.88 -0.07 -9.09
CA LEU A 112 55.66 -0.33 -10.34
C LEU A 112 54.71 -1.02 -11.36
N GLU A 113 54.39 -0.25 -12.41
CA GLU A 113 54.66 -0.38 -13.84
C GLU A 113 54.37 -1.73 -14.55
N ASP A 114 53.44 -1.54 -15.50
CA ASP A 114 53.49 -1.91 -16.92
C ASP A 114 54.17 -3.23 -17.34
N THR A 115 53.38 -4.05 -18.05
CA THR A 115 53.74 -4.47 -19.42
C THR A 115 52.58 -5.19 -20.12
N ALA A 116 52.22 -4.62 -21.26
CA ALA A 116 51.43 -5.23 -22.32
C ALA A 116 52.28 -6.28 -23.08
N GLU A 117 51.59 -7.37 -23.50
CA GLU A 117 51.92 -7.93 -24.81
C GLU A 117 50.85 -8.86 -25.37
N THR A 118 50.41 -8.49 -26.52
CA THR A 118 49.63 -9.20 -27.54
C THR A 118 50.25 -10.50 -27.99
N THR A 119 49.46 -11.51 -28.37
CA THR A 119 49.61 -12.18 -29.67
C THR A 119 48.35 -12.96 -30.08
N GLN A 120 47.99 -12.74 -31.34
CA GLN A 120 47.09 -13.49 -32.21
C GLN A 120 47.58 -14.92 -32.51
N ASP A 121 46.70 -15.83 -32.86
CA ASP A 121 46.53 -16.45 -34.18
C ASP A 121 45.86 -17.83 -34.15
N ASP A 122 44.71 -17.92 -34.82
CA ASP A 122 44.43 -18.64 -36.07
C ASP A 122 44.30 -20.18 -36.09
N LYS A 123 43.20 -20.54 -36.68
CA LYS A 123 42.90 -21.54 -37.72
C LYS A 123 41.89 -22.66 -37.43
N GLU A 124 40.72 -22.49 -38.02
CA GLU A 124 40.12 -23.23 -39.16
C GLU A 124 40.34 -24.76 -39.25
N LYS A 125 39.22 -25.47 -39.33
CA LYS A 125 38.81 -26.27 -40.51
C LYS A 125 37.61 -27.19 -40.14
N ASP A 126 36.50 -27.00 -40.84
CA ASP A 126 35.94 -27.74 -41.99
C ASP A 126 35.54 -29.21 -41.80
N GLY A 127 34.30 -29.45 -42.24
CA GLY A 127 33.88 -30.70 -42.88
C GLY A 127 32.55 -31.25 -42.35
N GLU A 128 31.50 -30.96 -43.01
CA GLU A 128 30.81 -31.58 -44.12
C GLU A 128 29.66 -32.57 -43.77
N LYS A 129 28.45 -32.16 -44.16
CA LYS A 129 27.22 -32.83 -44.62
C LYS A 129 27.10 -34.35 -44.57
N THR A 130 25.91 -34.82 -44.23
CA THR A 130 25.06 -35.57 -45.15
C THR A 130 23.60 -35.57 -44.70
N GLU A 131 22.76 -35.32 -45.71
CA GLU A 131 21.31 -35.49 -45.79
C GLU A 131 20.91 -36.96 -45.70
N ASP A 132 19.75 -37.31 -45.18
CA ASP A 132 18.86 -38.25 -45.84
C ASP A 132 17.40 -38.08 -45.37
N GLU A 133 16.52 -38.18 -46.35
CA GLU A 133 15.06 -37.99 -46.31
C GLU A 133 14.32 -39.29 -45.93
N GLY A 134 13.04 -39.10 -45.59
CA GLY A 134 11.98 -40.08 -45.74
C GLY A 134 11.31 -40.53 -44.44
N ASP A 135 10.07 -40.59 -44.30
CA ASP A 135 8.84 -40.54 -45.06
C ASP A 135 7.69 -40.74 -44.07
N MET A 136 6.51 -40.29 -44.46
CA MET A 136 5.24 -40.33 -43.74
C MET A 136 4.77 -41.71 -43.28
N ALA A 137 4.00 -41.77 -42.20
CA ALA A 137 2.66 -42.39 -42.14
C ALA A 137 1.95 -42.19 -40.79
N GLN A 138 0.80 -41.59 -40.80
CA GLN A 138 -0.36 -41.90 -39.91
C GLN A 138 -1.07 -43.14 -40.54
N PRO A 139 -2.07 -43.81 -39.90
CA PRO A 139 -2.90 -43.46 -38.71
C PRO A 139 -3.30 -44.71 -37.84
N GLU A 140 -4.20 -44.45 -36.96
CA GLU A 140 -5.39 -45.19 -36.52
C GLU A 140 -5.56 -45.41 -34.98
N ALA A 141 -6.77 -45.12 -34.57
CA ALA A 141 -7.30 -45.21 -33.22
C ALA A 141 -7.56 -46.68 -32.78
N ALA A 142 -7.37 -46.93 -31.48
CA ALA A 142 -8.17 -47.92 -30.72
C ALA A 142 -8.01 -47.76 -29.21
N SER A 143 -9.14 -47.45 -28.57
CA SER A 143 -9.76 -47.95 -27.36
C SER A 143 -8.95 -48.26 -26.09
N GLU A 144 -9.33 -47.56 -25.03
CA GLU A 144 -9.57 -47.97 -23.62
C GLU A 144 -8.84 -49.19 -23.08
N GLU A 145 -8.02 -48.99 -22.09
CA GLU A 145 -8.11 -49.68 -20.80
C GLU A 145 -7.10 -49.06 -19.82
N GLY A 146 -7.55 -48.93 -18.55
CA GLY A 146 -6.86 -48.19 -17.52
C GLY A 146 -5.48 -48.75 -17.17
N ALA A 147 -4.59 -47.83 -16.87
CA ALA A 147 -3.40 -48.11 -16.10
C ALA A 147 -3.27 -47.00 -15.05
N GLU A 148 -3.26 -47.42 -13.80
CA GLU A 148 -2.86 -46.66 -12.64
C GLU A 148 -1.51 -46.01 -12.91
N ALA A 149 -1.45 -44.70 -12.89
CA ALA A 149 -0.18 -43.99 -12.91
C ALA A 149 0.37 -44.01 -11.47
N GLU A 150 1.45 -44.78 -11.30
CA GLU A 150 2.37 -44.59 -10.17
C GLU A 150 2.90 -43.17 -10.21
N SER A 151 2.61 -42.43 -9.14
CA SER A 151 3.26 -41.17 -8.82
C SER A 151 4.76 -41.44 -8.61
N THR A 152 5.58 -40.98 -9.52
CA THR A 152 7.00 -40.82 -9.23
C THR A 152 7.14 -39.55 -8.37
N GLU A 153 7.12 -39.72 -7.08
CA GLU A 153 7.81 -38.87 -6.12
C GLU A 153 9.29 -38.90 -6.51
N ASP A 154 9.83 -37.75 -6.85
CA ASP A 154 11.19 -37.28 -6.57
C ASP A 154 11.45 -36.04 -7.46
N THR A 155 10.99 -34.90 -7.01
CA THR A 155 11.70 -33.64 -7.17
C THR A 155 11.99 -33.15 -5.75
N ASP A 156 13.24 -33.35 -5.36
CA ASP A 156 13.81 -32.74 -4.16
C ASP A 156 13.58 -31.22 -4.26
N GLU A 157 12.52 -30.73 -3.61
CA GLU A 157 12.46 -29.37 -3.13
C GLU A 157 13.50 -29.27 -2.00
N GLU A 158 14.74 -28.92 -2.34
CA GLU A 158 15.60 -28.23 -1.39
C GLU A 158 14.96 -26.85 -1.10
N MET A 159 13.85 -26.84 -0.38
CA MET A 159 13.58 -25.72 0.50
C MET A 159 14.79 -25.67 1.42
N MET A 160 15.54 -24.57 1.41
CA MET A 160 16.48 -24.29 2.48
C MET A 160 15.69 -24.40 3.78
N GLU A 161 15.84 -25.53 4.48
CA GLU A 161 15.47 -25.58 5.88
C GLU A 161 16.35 -24.51 6.53
N GLU A 162 15.75 -23.34 6.83
CA GLU A 162 16.37 -22.41 7.76
C GLU A 162 16.51 -23.17 9.07
N ASN A 163 17.70 -23.73 9.31
CA ASN A 163 18.02 -24.43 10.54
C ASN A 163 18.09 -23.41 11.68
N GLY A 164 16.96 -23.04 12.23
CA GLY A 164 16.85 -22.12 13.35
C GLY A 164 15.57 -22.34 14.14
N THR A 165 15.56 -21.89 15.37
CA THR A 165 14.40 -21.97 16.28
C THR A 165 14.03 -20.58 16.76
N SER A 166 12.72 -20.22 16.65
CA SER A 166 12.18 -18.99 17.25
C SER A 166 12.03 -19.19 18.76
N VAL A 167 12.70 -18.34 19.54
CA VAL A 167 12.60 -18.33 21.01
C VAL A 167 11.77 -17.15 21.45
N GLU A 168 10.62 -17.43 22.06
CA GLU A 168 9.74 -16.42 22.67
C GLU A 168 10.05 -16.25 24.15
N ARG A 169 10.09 -14.99 24.62
CA ARG A 169 10.26 -14.65 26.02
C ARG A 169 9.20 -13.65 26.45
N VAL A 170 8.84 -13.71 27.71
CA VAL A 170 7.92 -12.76 28.34
C VAL A 170 8.62 -12.06 29.48
N TYR A 171 8.55 -10.76 29.51
CA TYR A 171 9.12 -9.90 30.55
C TYR A 171 8.05 -9.12 31.26
N CYS A 172 8.35 -8.77 32.51
CA CYS A 172 7.58 -7.84 33.32
C CYS A 172 8.54 -6.80 33.94
N VAL A 173 8.17 -5.52 33.86
CA VAL A 173 9.01 -4.42 34.33
C VAL A 173 8.14 -3.35 35.02
N ASN A 174 8.69 -2.60 35.97
CA ASN A 174 8.01 -1.46 36.56
C ASN A 174 7.85 -0.32 35.54
N LEU A 175 6.84 0.54 35.71
CA LEU A 175 6.61 1.69 34.80
C LEU A 175 7.75 2.73 34.80
N ASP A 176 8.71 2.65 35.75
CA ASP A 176 9.94 3.46 35.72
C ASP A 176 11.13 2.79 35.03
N GLY A 177 10.92 1.64 34.36
CA GLY A 177 11.94 0.85 33.69
C GLY A 177 12.77 -0.05 34.62
N SER A 178 12.59 0.03 35.94
CA SER A 178 13.34 -0.78 36.91
C SER A 178 12.69 -2.15 37.13
N GLY A 179 13.49 -3.09 37.66
CA GLY A 179 12.97 -4.38 38.13
C GLY A 179 12.51 -5.30 37.02
N LEU A 180 13.25 -5.33 35.89
CA LEU A 180 13.02 -6.30 34.81
C LEU A 180 13.08 -7.73 35.35
N GLU A 181 12.05 -8.51 35.08
CA GLU A 181 11.91 -9.92 35.47
C GLU A 181 11.51 -10.71 34.21
N GLU A 182 12.28 -11.70 33.85
CA GLU A 182 11.89 -12.66 32.83
C GLU A 182 10.94 -13.69 33.43
N ILE A 183 9.75 -13.84 32.83
CA ILE A 183 8.69 -14.75 33.28
C ILE A 183 8.86 -16.07 32.55
N SER A 184 8.85 -17.19 33.28
CA SER A 184 8.91 -18.51 32.67
C SER A 184 7.68 -18.79 31.82
N VAL A 185 7.88 -19.00 30.53
CA VAL A 185 6.83 -19.37 29.58
C VAL A 185 6.59 -20.88 29.67
N PRO A 186 5.33 -21.35 29.70
CA PRO A 186 5.03 -22.79 29.67
C PRO A 186 5.55 -23.44 28.37
N GLU A 187 6.23 -24.59 28.53
CA GLU A 187 6.72 -25.36 27.37
C GLU A 187 5.57 -25.86 26.50
N LYS A 188 5.71 -25.71 25.18
CA LYS A 188 4.79 -26.19 24.15
C LYS A 188 5.54 -26.84 23.00
N ASP A 189 4.78 -27.43 22.08
CA ASP A 189 5.33 -28.05 20.86
C ASP A 189 6.12 -27.04 20.01
N GLU A 190 7.16 -27.48 19.33
CA GLU A 190 8.11 -26.68 18.57
C GLU A 190 7.46 -25.75 17.51
N ASN A 191 6.29 -26.12 17.01
CA ASN A 191 5.51 -25.37 16.02
C ASN A 191 4.41 -24.48 16.64
N SER A 192 4.45 -24.23 17.96
CA SER A 192 3.47 -23.39 18.64
C SER A 192 4.08 -22.04 19.01
N TYR A 193 3.37 -20.97 18.74
CA TYR A 193 3.75 -19.60 19.07
C TYR A 193 2.67 -18.90 19.92
N ILE A 194 3.08 -17.90 20.69
CA ILE A 194 2.19 -17.12 21.54
C ILE A 194 1.43 -16.10 20.68
N ASN A 195 0.15 -16.37 20.42
CA ASN A 195 -0.72 -15.46 19.68
C ASN A 195 -1.13 -14.24 20.53
N ASN A 196 -1.40 -14.46 21.85
CA ASN A 196 -1.83 -13.40 22.73
C ASN A 196 -1.48 -13.71 24.21
N ILE A 197 -1.25 -12.66 25.00
CA ILE A 197 -0.98 -12.76 26.43
C ILE A 197 -1.91 -11.83 27.21
N ASN A 198 -2.36 -12.28 28.38
CA ASN A 198 -3.08 -11.44 29.33
C ASN A 198 -2.70 -11.78 30.77
N VAL A 199 -3.07 -10.94 31.75
CA VAL A 199 -2.78 -11.16 33.17
C VAL A 199 -4.05 -11.02 33.98
N SER A 200 -4.38 -12.05 34.76
CA SER A 200 -5.55 -12.06 35.64
C SER A 200 -5.41 -11.10 36.85
N SER A 201 -6.49 -10.81 37.52
CA SER A 201 -6.48 -10.03 38.77
C SER A 201 -5.66 -10.68 39.91
N ALA A 202 -5.43 -11.99 39.83
CA ALA A 202 -4.58 -12.75 40.75
C ALA A 202 -3.10 -12.71 40.40
N GLY A 203 -2.73 -12.19 39.21
CA GLY A 203 -1.36 -12.17 38.71
C GLY A 203 -0.96 -13.43 37.94
N ASP A 204 -1.92 -14.34 37.63
CA ASP A 204 -1.65 -15.48 36.76
C ASP A 204 -1.62 -15.02 35.31
N LEU A 205 -0.72 -15.58 34.49
CA LEU A 205 -0.64 -15.29 33.06
C LEU A 205 -1.54 -16.23 32.26
N LEU A 206 -2.18 -15.66 31.24
CA LEU A 206 -3.00 -16.38 30.28
C LEU A 206 -2.35 -16.26 28.91
N TYR A 207 -2.05 -17.39 28.30
CA TYR A 207 -1.42 -17.51 27.00
C TYR A 207 -2.40 -18.13 26.03
N LEU A 208 -2.64 -17.50 24.90
CA LEU A 208 -3.28 -18.13 23.76
C LEU A 208 -2.18 -18.57 22.80
N TYR A 209 -1.91 -19.86 22.76
CA TYR A 209 -1.01 -20.45 21.78
C TYR A 209 -1.74 -20.77 20.49
N SER A 210 -1.07 -20.59 19.39
CA SER A 210 -1.54 -21.05 18.08
C SER A 210 -0.48 -21.94 17.43
N SER A 211 -0.93 -22.95 16.68
CA SER A 211 -0.08 -23.81 15.85
C SER A 211 -0.82 -24.17 14.56
N TYR A 212 -0.08 -24.29 13.46
CA TYR A 212 -0.63 -24.69 12.18
C TYR A 212 -0.25 -26.15 11.88
N ASP A 213 -1.22 -26.96 11.50
CA ASP A 213 -1.02 -28.35 11.08
C ASP A 213 -1.10 -28.42 9.54
N GLU A 214 0.05 -28.47 8.89
CA GLU A 214 0.19 -28.53 7.43
C GLU A 214 -0.53 -29.74 6.79
N LYS A 215 -0.63 -30.86 7.52
CA LYS A 215 -1.26 -32.09 6.99
C LYS A 215 -2.78 -32.01 6.91
N THR A 216 -3.37 -31.21 7.79
CA THR A 216 -4.83 -31.07 7.89
C THR A 216 -5.29 -29.69 7.44
N ASP A 217 -4.36 -28.78 7.10
CA ASP A 217 -4.61 -27.39 6.75
C ASP A 217 -5.46 -26.69 7.82
N LYS A 218 -5.00 -26.81 9.10
CA LYS A 218 -5.78 -26.33 10.25
C LYS A 218 -4.96 -25.53 11.23
N GLN A 219 -5.55 -24.41 11.65
CA GLN A 219 -5.07 -23.63 12.78
C GLN A 219 -5.61 -24.22 14.09
N ASN A 220 -4.74 -24.47 15.06
CA ASN A 220 -5.10 -24.97 16.38
C ASN A 220 -4.80 -23.91 17.44
N TYR A 221 -5.68 -23.83 18.45
CA TYR A 221 -5.52 -22.89 19.56
C TYR A 221 -5.59 -23.60 20.90
N THR A 222 -4.62 -23.32 21.75
CA THR A 222 -4.59 -23.81 23.14
C THR A 222 -4.50 -22.63 24.10
N LEU A 223 -5.42 -22.56 25.03
CA LEU A 223 -5.43 -21.55 26.08
C LEU A 223 -4.81 -22.12 27.35
N ILE A 224 -3.76 -21.46 27.86
CA ILE A 224 -3.04 -21.87 29.07
C ILE A 224 -3.10 -20.76 30.10
N LYS A 225 -3.40 -21.14 31.34
CA LYS A 225 -3.20 -20.31 32.53
C LYS A 225 -2.01 -20.85 33.30
N ALA A 226 -1.04 -20.01 33.60
CA ALA A 226 0.16 -20.37 34.36
C ALA A 226 0.49 -19.34 35.44
N ASP A 227 1.20 -19.78 36.49
CA ASP A 227 1.81 -18.85 37.44
C ASP A 227 3.10 -18.25 36.83
N LYS A 228 3.70 -17.27 37.48
CA LYS A 228 4.90 -16.56 37.00
C LYS A 228 6.17 -17.45 36.94
N GLU A 229 6.17 -18.59 37.58
CA GLU A 229 7.19 -19.63 37.50
C GLU A 229 6.96 -20.60 36.31
N GLY A 230 5.95 -20.34 35.44
CA GLY A 230 5.64 -21.13 34.26
C GLY A 230 4.85 -22.42 34.55
N LYS A 231 4.41 -22.62 35.79
CA LYS A 231 3.63 -23.83 36.15
C LYS A 231 2.21 -23.69 35.64
N ILE A 232 1.78 -24.62 34.81
CA ILE A 232 0.43 -24.69 34.26
C ILE A 232 -0.58 -24.91 35.38
N LEU A 233 -1.56 -24.02 35.50
CA LEU A 233 -2.68 -24.07 36.44
C LEU A 233 -3.95 -24.58 35.78
N ALA A 234 -4.15 -24.25 34.49
CA ALA A 234 -5.25 -24.74 33.67
C ALA A 234 -4.84 -24.73 32.20
N GLU A 235 -5.42 -25.63 31.41
CA GLU A 235 -5.21 -25.74 29.97
C GLU A 235 -6.50 -26.16 29.28
N GLU A 236 -6.82 -25.57 28.11
CA GLU A 236 -8.05 -25.87 27.35
C GLU A 236 -7.78 -25.80 25.84
N ASP A 237 -8.30 -26.82 25.13
CA ASP A 237 -8.32 -26.87 23.66
C ASP A 237 -9.49 -26.02 23.16
N ILE A 238 -9.15 -24.86 22.57
CA ILE A 238 -10.13 -23.86 22.14
C ILE A 238 -10.88 -24.33 20.89
N ASN A 239 -10.24 -25.02 19.96
CA ASN A 239 -10.91 -25.55 18.78
C ASN A 239 -12.04 -26.53 19.18
N LYS A 240 -11.77 -27.37 20.15
CA LYS A 240 -12.76 -28.30 20.66
C LYS A 240 -13.83 -27.61 21.51
N LEU A 241 -13.45 -26.69 22.40
CA LEU A 241 -14.36 -25.96 23.26
C LEU A 241 -15.39 -25.16 22.44
N LEU A 242 -14.94 -24.43 21.45
CA LEU A 242 -15.76 -23.56 20.61
C LEU A 242 -16.31 -24.25 19.36
N LYS A 243 -15.87 -25.50 19.09
CA LYS A 243 -16.24 -26.31 17.90
C LYS A 243 -15.83 -25.65 16.58
N LEU A 244 -14.62 -25.13 16.55
CA LEU A 244 -14.04 -24.51 15.37
C LEU A 244 -13.69 -25.56 14.30
N ASN A 245 -13.65 -25.15 13.05
CA ASN A 245 -13.29 -26.04 11.93
C ASN A 245 -11.78 -26.00 11.59
N GLY A 246 -11.04 -25.04 12.17
CA GLY A 246 -9.60 -24.84 12.02
C GLY A 246 -9.19 -23.83 10.95
N SER A 247 -10.15 -23.13 10.31
CA SER A 247 -9.88 -22.00 9.42
C SER A 247 -10.06 -20.63 10.10
N GLU A 248 -10.47 -20.65 11.36
CA GLU A 248 -10.78 -19.45 12.13
C GLU A 248 -9.51 -18.84 12.71
N TYR A 249 -9.46 -17.50 12.75
CA TYR A 249 -8.38 -16.71 13.31
C TYR A 249 -8.90 -15.82 14.45
N PHE A 250 -8.17 -15.81 15.60
CA PHE A 250 -8.46 -14.90 16.70
C PHE A 250 -7.57 -13.66 16.60
N SER A 251 -8.22 -12.50 16.49
CA SER A 251 -7.52 -11.20 16.41
C SER A 251 -7.19 -10.60 17.78
N GLY A 252 -7.70 -11.17 18.88
CA GLY A 252 -7.38 -10.68 20.20
C GLY A 252 -8.03 -11.46 21.34
N MET A 253 -7.44 -11.31 22.55
CA MET A 253 -7.89 -11.91 23.79
C MET A 253 -7.89 -10.83 24.89
N TYR A 254 -9.02 -10.61 25.53
CA TYR A 254 -9.25 -9.53 26.49
C TYR A 254 -9.87 -10.03 27.78
N MET A 255 -9.81 -9.23 28.86
CA MET A 255 -10.38 -9.60 30.13
C MET A 255 -11.25 -8.50 30.71
N ASP A 256 -12.43 -8.87 31.26
CA ASP A 256 -13.26 -7.94 32.02
C ASP A 256 -12.82 -7.84 33.52
N ALA A 257 -13.46 -6.98 34.26
CA ALA A 257 -13.16 -6.78 35.70
C ALA A 257 -13.39 -8.02 36.59
N LYS A 258 -14.02 -9.09 36.08
CA LYS A 258 -14.30 -10.33 36.80
C LYS A 258 -13.37 -11.48 36.38
N ASP A 259 -12.36 -11.16 35.61
CA ASP A 259 -11.48 -12.11 34.94
C ASP A 259 -12.22 -13.04 33.95
N ASN A 260 -13.39 -12.62 33.41
CA ASN A 260 -13.94 -13.33 32.25
C ASN A 260 -13.09 -13.00 31.03
N LEU A 261 -12.82 -14.02 30.23
CA LEU A 261 -12.02 -13.94 29.03
C LEU A 261 -12.92 -13.71 27.82
N ILE A 262 -12.59 -12.73 27.01
CA ILE A 262 -13.28 -12.40 25.77
C ILE A 262 -12.31 -12.65 24.61
N MET A 263 -12.65 -13.56 23.72
CA MET A 263 -11.87 -13.91 22.53
C MET A 263 -12.58 -13.35 21.31
N LEU A 264 -11.87 -12.52 20.55
CA LEU A 264 -12.39 -11.85 19.36
C LEU A 264 -12.05 -12.64 18.10
N GLN A 265 -13.07 -12.99 17.35
CA GLN A 265 -12.98 -13.64 16.03
C GLN A 265 -13.95 -12.95 15.07
N GLU A 266 -13.44 -12.24 14.08
CA GLU A 266 -14.19 -11.54 13.02
C GLU A 266 -15.51 -10.88 13.46
N GLN A 267 -16.62 -11.63 13.49
CA GLN A 267 -17.96 -11.17 13.84
C GLN A 267 -18.52 -11.85 15.11
N SER A 268 -17.67 -12.58 15.86
CA SER A 268 -18.05 -13.29 17.08
C SER A 268 -17.13 -12.96 18.25
N LEU A 269 -17.74 -12.74 19.41
CA LEU A 269 -17.05 -12.65 20.70
C LEU A 269 -17.42 -13.87 21.53
N PHE A 270 -16.43 -14.68 21.87
CA PHE A 270 -16.61 -15.80 22.80
C PHE A 270 -16.26 -15.36 24.21
N VAL A 271 -17.19 -15.52 25.15
CA VAL A 271 -17.00 -15.14 26.55
C VAL A 271 -16.84 -16.40 27.38
N LEU A 272 -15.69 -16.54 28.07
CA LEU A 272 -15.38 -17.63 28.96
C LEU A 272 -15.26 -17.10 30.40
N ASP A 273 -15.60 -17.91 31.40
CA ASP A 273 -15.28 -17.57 32.79
C ASP A 273 -13.78 -17.82 33.12
N LYS A 274 -13.35 -17.40 34.31
CA LYS A 274 -11.96 -17.57 34.76
C LYS A 274 -11.49 -19.03 34.89
N GLU A 275 -12.37 -20.02 34.85
CA GLU A 275 -12.12 -21.44 34.77
C GLU A 275 -12.21 -22.00 33.33
N PHE A 276 -12.22 -21.11 32.30
CA PHE A 276 -12.31 -21.42 30.85
C PHE A 276 -13.63 -22.09 30.42
N LYS A 277 -14.67 -21.99 31.22
CA LYS A 277 -15.98 -22.48 30.84
C LYS A 277 -16.70 -21.46 29.95
N MET A 278 -17.21 -21.91 28.82
CA MET A 278 -17.99 -21.08 27.90
C MET A 278 -19.23 -20.51 28.61
N LEU A 279 -19.33 -19.17 28.67
CA LEU A 279 -20.52 -18.46 29.14
C LEU A 279 -21.49 -18.20 28.00
N GLY A 280 -20.95 -17.81 26.80
CA GLY A 280 -21.75 -17.62 25.60
C GLY A 280 -20.99 -16.93 24.49
N GLU A 281 -21.72 -16.66 23.40
CA GLU A 281 -21.24 -16.00 22.19
C GLU A 281 -22.07 -14.73 21.96
N VAL A 282 -21.39 -13.63 21.58
CA VAL A 282 -22.03 -12.37 21.15
C VAL A 282 -21.63 -12.11 19.70
N LYS A 283 -22.64 -11.92 18.83
CA LYS A 283 -22.42 -11.69 17.40
C LYS A 283 -22.58 -10.21 17.03
N SER A 284 -21.87 -9.81 15.99
CA SER A 284 -22.04 -8.55 15.32
C SER A 284 -22.49 -8.79 13.87
N ASP A 285 -23.31 -7.88 13.35
CA ASP A 285 -23.72 -7.89 11.94
C ASP A 285 -22.62 -7.32 11.02
N THR A 286 -21.57 -6.71 11.61
CA THR A 286 -20.44 -6.09 10.93
C THR A 286 -19.13 -6.58 11.53
N PHE A 287 -18.04 -6.45 10.79
CA PHE A 287 -16.69 -6.74 11.26
C PHE A 287 -16.39 -5.97 12.56
N MET A 288 -15.71 -6.65 13.50
CA MET A 288 -15.26 -6.05 14.77
C MET A 288 -13.77 -5.75 14.69
N ALA A 289 -13.44 -4.48 14.73
CA ALA A 289 -12.07 -3.99 14.53
C ALA A 289 -11.16 -4.20 15.76
N GLY A 290 -11.71 -4.33 16.97
CA GLY A 290 -10.90 -4.52 18.17
C GLY A 290 -11.68 -4.30 19.45
N LEU A 291 -11.05 -4.59 20.59
CA LEU A 291 -11.61 -4.39 21.90
C LEU A 291 -10.71 -3.52 22.77
N ALA A 292 -11.30 -2.73 23.65
CA ALA A 292 -10.61 -2.01 24.70
C ALA A 292 -11.30 -2.20 26.05
N ALA A 293 -10.51 -2.27 27.11
CA ALA A 293 -11.00 -2.29 28.48
C ALA A 293 -10.77 -0.93 29.14
N SER A 294 -11.81 -0.33 29.72
CA SER A 294 -11.65 0.86 30.56
C SER A 294 -11.13 0.50 31.94
N ALA A 295 -10.68 1.50 32.68
CA ALA A 295 -10.20 1.32 34.05
C ALA A 295 -11.25 0.72 34.99
N ASP A 296 -12.55 0.96 34.76
CA ASP A 296 -13.67 0.37 35.54
C ASP A 296 -14.06 -1.04 35.04
N GLY A 297 -13.34 -1.59 34.04
CA GLY A 297 -13.49 -2.95 33.50
C GLY A 297 -14.64 -3.12 32.54
N LYS A 298 -15.20 -2.06 31.98
CA LYS A 298 -16.09 -2.14 30.83
C LYS A 298 -15.30 -2.53 29.60
N ILE A 299 -15.92 -3.33 28.75
CA ILE A 299 -15.34 -3.73 27.46
C ILE A 299 -16.04 -2.94 26.36
N TYR A 300 -15.25 -2.26 25.58
CA TYR A 300 -15.65 -1.52 24.37
C TYR A 300 -15.23 -2.29 23.13
N CYS A 301 -16.09 -2.33 22.12
CA CYS A 301 -15.84 -2.98 20.84
C CYS A 301 -15.99 -1.98 19.68
N GLY A 302 -14.95 -1.80 18.90
CA GLY A 302 -14.96 -1.03 17.67
C GLY A 302 -15.63 -1.81 16.54
N THR A 303 -16.53 -1.19 15.79
CA THR A 303 -17.21 -1.78 14.62
C THR A 303 -17.60 -0.69 13.65
N ASP A 304 -17.66 -1.04 12.37
CA ASP A 304 -18.07 -0.11 11.33
C ASP A 304 -19.59 -0.17 11.09
N SER A 305 -20.16 0.95 10.70
CA SER A 305 -21.56 1.08 10.33
C SER A 305 -21.72 1.85 9.02
N GLU A 306 -22.94 1.87 8.46
CA GLU A 306 -23.23 2.65 7.24
C GLU A 306 -23.01 4.18 7.43
N GLU A 307 -22.97 4.65 8.68
CA GLU A 307 -22.81 6.07 9.03
C GLU A 307 -21.39 6.41 9.55
N GLY A 308 -20.44 5.47 9.48
CA GLY A 308 -19.07 5.59 9.99
C GLY A 308 -18.79 4.65 11.17
N ALA A 309 -17.62 4.79 11.77
CA ALA A 309 -17.20 3.95 12.89
C ALA A 309 -18.00 4.21 14.17
N VAL A 310 -18.29 3.14 14.89
CA VAL A 310 -18.99 3.19 16.17
C VAL A 310 -18.30 2.28 17.20
N VAL A 311 -18.43 2.63 18.47
CA VAL A 311 -17.95 1.84 19.59
C VAL A 311 -19.13 1.38 20.42
N LYS A 312 -19.26 0.07 20.62
CA LYS A 312 -20.34 -0.58 21.37
C LYS A 312 -19.81 -1.12 22.71
N VAL A 313 -20.60 -1.00 23.77
CA VAL A 313 -20.27 -1.63 25.06
C VAL A 313 -20.68 -3.09 25.03
N LEU A 314 -19.77 -3.99 25.41
CA LEU A 314 -20.10 -5.41 25.62
C LEU A 314 -20.62 -5.62 27.04
N ASP A 315 -21.84 -6.12 27.16
CA ASP A 315 -22.41 -6.58 28.43
C ASP A 315 -22.13 -8.09 28.60
N THR A 316 -21.05 -8.42 29.32
CA THR A 316 -20.61 -9.82 29.53
C THR A 316 -21.55 -10.61 30.41
N GLU A 317 -22.45 -9.97 31.19
CA GLU A 317 -23.44 -10.67 32.03
C GLU A 317 -24.67 -11.06 31.20
N LYS A 318 -25.13 -10.18 30.31
CA LYS A 318 -26.29 -10.43 29.44
C LYS A 318 -25.92 -11.10 28.14
N LEU A 319 -24.62 -11.17 27.81
CA LEU A 319 -24.09 -11.67 26.55
C LEU A 319 -24.72 -10.92 25.36
N GLY A 320 -24.53 -9.62 25.33
CA GLY A 320 -25.12 -8.75 24.31
C GLY A 320 -24.53 -7.35 24.31
N TRP A 321 -25.08 -6.52 23.42
CA TRP A 321 -24.63 -5.15 23.25
C TRP A 321 -25.34 -4.18 24.19
N GLY A 322 -24.57 -3.25 24.78
CA GLY A 322 -25.05 -2.13 25.57
C GLY A 322 -25.14 -0.82 24.77
N ASP A 323 -24.65 0.25 25.38
CA ASP A 323 -24.62 1.59 24.74
C ASP A 323 -23.72 1.58 23.50
N THR A 324 -24.05 2.46 22.53
CA THR A 324 -23.29 2.66 21.32
C THR A 324 -22.89 4.15 21.20
N TYR A 325 -21.64 4.38 20.85
CA TYR A 325 -21.06 5.70 20.71
C TYR A 325 -20.53 5.89 19.28
N LYS A 326 -20.85 7.03 18.66
CA LYS A 326 -20.28 7.43 17.38
C LYS A 326 -18.96 8.14 17.62
N ILE A 327 -17.94 7.80 16.81
CA ILE A 327 -16.63 8.47 16.80
C ILE A 327 -16.37 9.13 15.46
N ASP A 328 -15.43 10.06 15.42
CA ASP A 328 -15.19 10.93 14.25
C ASP A 328 -14.16 10.32 13.27
N ILE A 329 -14.28 9.03 12.99
CA ILE A 329 -13.55 8.35 11.91
C ILE A 329 -14.54 7.60 11.01
N ASN A 330 -14.18 7.43 9.74
CA ASN A 330 -15.07 6.77 8.78
C ASN A 330 -15.11 5.24 8.99
N TYR A 331 -13.97 4.64 9.32
CA TYR A 331 -13.82 3.21 9.59
C TYR A 331 -12.58 2.98 10.46
N PHE A 332 -12.51 1.82 11.10
CA PHE A 332 -11.30 1.36 11.78
C PHE A 332 -10.32 0.74 10.78
N SER A 333 -9.08 1.21 10.79
CA SER A 333 -8.04 0.73 9.86
C SER A 333 -7.43 -0.61 10.26
N SER A 334 -7.44 -0.96 11.55
CA SER A 334 -6.85 -2.19 12.09
C SER A 334 -7.50 -2.60 13.40
N SER A 335 -7.23 -3.83 13.85
CA SER A 335 -7.66 -4.35 15.15
C SER A 335 -7.09 -3.59 16.34
N ASP A 336 -5.97 -2.89 16.14
CA ASP A 336 -5.31 -2.10 17.19
C ASP A 336 -5.76 -0.64 17.23
N SER A 337 -6.74 -0.28 16.41
CA SER A 337 -7.25 1.09 16.35
C SER A 337 -8.05 1.50 17.58
N LEU A 338 -8.59 0.54 18.35
CA LEU A 338 -9.25 0.80 19.63
C LEU A 338 -8.33 0.39 20.79
N ILE A 339 -8.06 1.31 21.72
CA ILE A 339 -7.01 1.16 22.73
C ILE A 339 -7.60 1.34 24.14
N ALA A 340 -7.17 0.49 25.06
CA ALA A 340 -7.48 0.61 26.47
C ALA A 340 -6.71 1.76 27.14
N GLY A 341 -7.23 2.33 28.21
CA GLY A 341 -6.56 3.35 28.98
C GLY A 341 -7.29 3.77 30.24
N GLU A 342 -6.69 4.67 31.04
CA GLU A 342 -7.18 5.05 32.37
C GLU A 342 -7.79 6.45 32.42
N GLU A 343 -7.33 7.41 31.62
CA GLU A 343 -7.74 8.82 31.70
C GLU A 343 -9.01 9.13 30.89
N TYR A 344 -9.29 8.29 29.88
CA TYR A 344 -10.52 8.32 29.07
C TYR A 344 -11.23 6.96 29.15
N ASP A 345 -12.50 6.92 28.81
CA ASP A 345 -13.26 5.66 28.81
C ASP A 345 -12.66 4.65 27.83
N PHE A 346 -12.21 5.14 26.66
CA PHE A 346 -11.38 4.41 25.70
C PHE A 346 -10.58 5.43 24.86
N TYR A 347 -9.55 4.93 24.19
CA TYR A 347 -8.81 5.68 23.20
C TYR A 347 -9.02 5.02 21.85
N TYR A 348 -8.87 5.79 20.80
CA TYR A 348 -8.80 5.27 19.45
C TYR A 348 -7.77 6.04 18.64
N ARG A 349 -7.31 5.44 17.55
CA ARG A 349 -6.36 6.05 16.62
C ARG A 349 -6.90 6.01 15.21
N ASP A 350 -6.46 6.96 14.42
CA ASP A 350 -6.49 6.96 12.97
C ASP A 350 -5.07 7.14 12.41
N ASP A 351 -4.95 7.36 11.14
CA ASP A 351 -3.68 7.60 10.46
C ASP A 351 -3.05 8.98 10.75
N THR A 352 -3.72 9.84 11.52
CA THR A 352 -3.27 11.18 11.86
C THR A 352 -2.89 11.35 13.33
N GLY A 353 -3.36 10.47 14.24
CA GLY A 353 -3.08 10.63 15.65
C GLY A 353 -3.88 9.75 16.60
N ILE A 354 -3.77 10.05 17.88
CA ILE A 354 -4.46 9.37 18.98
C ILE A 354 -5.50 10.30 19.60
N TYR A 355 -6.67 9.74 19.85
CA TYR A 355 -7.83 10.41 20.42
C TYR A 355 -8.28 9.74 21.71
N GLY A 356 -8.69 10.53 22.69
CA GLY A 356 -9.39 10.07 23.90
C GLY A 356 -10.88 10.34 23.77
N TYR A 357 -11.71 9.38 24.19
CA TYR A 357 -13.17 9.51 24.18
C TYR A 357 -13.75 9.47 25.58
N ASP A 358 -14.61 10.46 25.89
CA ASP A 358 -15.38 10.55 27.12
C ASP A 358 -16.85 10.23 26.83
N THR A 359 -17.34 9.10 27.35
CA THR A 359 -18.69 8.61 27.09
C THR A 359 -19.78 9.45 27.77
N ALA A 360 -19.46 10.15 28.85
CA ALA A 360 -20.42 10.99 29.56
C ALA A 360 -20.73 12.28 28.79
N SER A 361 -19.73 12.88 28.16
CA SER A 361 -19.88 14.05 27.31
C SER A 361 -20.11 13.70 25.83
N GLN A 362 -19.87 12.45 25.45
CA GLN A 362 -19.88 11.94 24.07
C GLN A 362 -18.95 12.76 23.15
N LYS A 363 -17.72 12.98 23.61
CA LYS A 363 -16.77 13.83 22.94
C LYS A 363 -15.42 13.13 22.72
N SER A 364 -14.93 13.20 21.49
CA SER A 364 -13.55 12.92 21.13
C SER A 364 -12.66 14.14 21.37
N THR A 365 -11.42 13.87 21.77
CA THR A 365 -10.38 14.88 21.91
C THR A 365 -9.09 14.34 21.30
N LYS A 366 -8.56 15.00 20.26
CA LYS A 366 -7.26 14.65 19.70
C LYS A 366 -6.18 14.97 20.72
N LEU A 367 -5.39 13.97 21.09
CA LEU A 367 -4.37 14.08 22.13
C LEU A 367 -2.99 14.23 21.52
N MET A 368 -2.68 13.44 20.51
CA MET A 368 -1.41 13.39 19.82
C MET A 368 -1.63 13.52 18.31
N ASP A 369 -0.81 14.33 17.66
CA ASP A 369 -0.71 14.41 16.20
C ASP A 369 0.62 13.79 15.76
N TYR A 370 0.57 12.78 14.89
CA TYR A 370 1.76 12.02 14.52
C TYR A 370 2.77 12.87 13.73
N ILE A 371 2.32 13.59 12.71
CA ILE A 371 3.20 14.45 11.89
C ILE A 371 3.79 15.58 12.72
N ALA A 372 2.96 16.22 13.57
CA ALA A 372 3.45 17.27 14.47
C ALA A 372 4.45 16.76 15.51
N SER A 373 4.34 15.50 15.90
CA SER A 373 5.23 14.81 16.85
C SER A 373 6.41 14.11 16.19
N ASP A 374 6.59 14.25 14.86
CA ASP A 374 7.63 13.59 14.08
C ASP A 374 7.61 12.04 14.19
N ILE A 375 6.39 11.46 14.24
CA ILE A 375 6.13 10.02 14.33
C ILE A 375 5.76 9.50 12.94
N THR A 376 6.45 8.46 12.48
CA THR A 376 6.14 7.78 11.21
C THR A 376 5.00 6.78 11.37
N SER A 377 4.38 6.37 10.26
CA SER A 377 3.33 5.36 10.26
C SER A 377 3.80 4.02 10.86
N ASP A 378 5.04 3.59 10.59
CA ASP A 378 5.60 2.35 11.12
C ASP A 378 5.59 2.29 12.64
N ASN A 379 5.76 3.44 13.30
CA ASN A 379 5.80 3.55 14.75
C ASN A 379 4.43 3.84 15.38
N SER A 380 3.47 4.32 14.60
CA SER A 380 2.18 4.78 15.13
C SER A 380 1.29 3.67 15.68
N TYR A 381 1.36 2.47 15.07
CA TYR A 381 0.50 1.33 15.43
C TYR A 381 0.80 0.72 16.79
N SER A 382 2.00 0.92 17.31
CA SER A 382 2.43 0.35 18.59
C SER A 382 2.17 1.25 19.80
N ILE A 383 1.78 2.52 19.61
CA ILE A 383 1.68 3.51 20.70
C ILE A 383 0.43 3.26 21.54
N ILE A 384 0.62 3.10 22.88
CA ILE A 384 -0.46 2.93 23.85
C ILE A 384 -0.37 3.97 24.97
N PRO A 385 -1.49 4.31 25.66
CA PRO A 385 -1.47 5.18 26.84
C PRO A 385 -0.59 4.63 27.97
N PHE A 386 0.25 5.48 28.54
CA PHE A 386 1.16 5.12 29.65
C PHE A 386 0.73 5.71 31.00
N GLY A 387 -0.24 6.62 30.99
CA GLY A 387 -0.71 7.37 32.15
C GLY A 387 -0.07 8.77 32.27
N GLN A 388 -0.70 9.65 33.02
CA GLN A 388 -0.27 11.05 33.22
C GLN A 388 -0.12 11.85 31.91
N GLY A 389 -0.96 11.53 30.93
CA GLY A 389 -0.89 12.16 29.59
C GLY A 389 0.31 11.73 28.74
N GLN A 390 1.03 10.67 29.12
CA GLN A 390 2.14 10.09 28.38
C GLN A 390 1.68 8.86 27.59
N PHE A 391 2.47 8.51 26.57
CA PHE A 391 2.28 7.31 25.77
C PHE A 391 3.60 6.54 25.69
N ILE A 392 3.52 5.23 25.47
CA ILE A 392 4.68 4.36 25.25
C ILE A 392 4.49 3.63 23.91
N GLY A 393 5.58 3.43 23.19
CA GLY A 393 5.57 2.76 21.89
C GLY A 393 6.91 2.15 21.54
N ASN A 394 6.98 1.51 20.38
CA ASN A 394 8.23 1.08 19.78
C ASN A 394 8.68 2.12 18.75
N ASP A 395 9.98 2.40 18.70
CA ASP A 395 10.63 3.12 17.60
C ASP A 395 11.53 2.11 16.87
N TYR A 396 11.13 1.75 15.65
CA TYR A 396 11.89 0.84 14.80
C TYR A 396 13.03 1.61 14.15
N GLN A 397 14.23 1.50 14.71
CA GLN A 397 15.45 2.06 14.14
C GLN A 397 16.33 0.92 13.61
N GLY A 398 16.19 0.60 12.32
CA GLY A 398 16.90 -0.52 11.70
C GLY A 398 16.39 -1.88 12.17
N GLU A 399 17.31 -2.81 12.51
CA GLU A 399 16.96 -4.19 12.87
C GLU A 399 16.44 -4.40 14.30
N SER A 400 16.46 -3.37 15.17
CA SER A 400 16.02 -3.50 16.57
C SER A 400 14.97 -2.46 16.94
N ALA A 401 13.86 -2.91 17.52
CA ALA A 401 12.88 -2.04 18.13
C ALA A 401 13.34 -1.56 19.51
N GLN A 402 13.26 -0.25 19.74
CA GLN A 402 13.48 0.35 21.07
C GLN A 402 12.17 0.83 21.65
N MET A 403 11.97 0.60 22.95
CA MET A 403 10.84 1.20 23.64
C MET A 403 11.09 2.70 23.85
N VAL A 404 10.10 3.51 23.51
CA VAL A 404 10.14 4.96 23.65
C VAL A 404 8.95 5.48 24.44
N LEU A 405 9.21 6.45 25.30
CA LEU A 405 8.20 7.18 26.06
C LEU A 405 7.92 8.52 25.35
N TYR A 406 6.69 8.73 24.96
CA TYR A 406 6.22 9.97 24.38
C TYR A 406 5.69 10.90 25.45
N THR A 407 6.33 12.05 25.63
CA THR A 407 5.96 13.07 26.62
C THR A 407 5.50 14.34 25.92
N LYS A 408 4.38 14.90 26.37
CA LYS A 408 3.81 16.12 25.80
C LYS A 408 4.79 17.28 25.92
N VAL A 409 5.03 17.97 24.80
CA VAL A 409 5.93 19.13 24.74
C VAL A 409 5.18 20.39 25.20
N ASP A 410 5.83 21.27 25.95
CA ASP A 410 5.27 22.59 26.26
C ASP A 410 5.21 23.42 24.96
N PRO A 411 4.01 23.84 24.50
CA PRO A 411 3.83 24.57 23.25
C PRO A 411 4.72 25.83 23.13
N SER A 412 5.10 26.44 24.26
CA SER A 412 5.96 27.62 24.29
C SER A 412 7.42 27.33 23.97
N THR A 413 7.83 26.05 24.02
CA THR A 413 9.22 25.62 23.77
C THR A 413 9.41 25.15 22.32
N ILE A 414 8.32 24.95 21.56
CA ILE A 414 8.39 24.52 20.16
C ILE A 414 8.95 25.66 19.31
N GLU A 415 10.05 25.39 18.61
CA GLU A 415 10.67 26.35 17.70
C GLU A 415 9.71 26.74 16.58
N ASN A 416 9.74 28.03 16.22
CA ASN A 416 8.93 28.54 15.13
C ASN A 416 9.66 28.36 13.81
N LYS A 417 9.48 27.20 13.17
CA LYS A 417 9.86 27.00 11.77
C LYS A 417 8.85 27.69 10.85
N LYS A 418 9.25 28.00 9.63
CA LYS A 418 8.33 28.50 8.61
C LYS A 418 7.51 27.34 8.06
N ASN A 419 6.20 27.42 8.19
CA ASN A 419 5.31 26.37 7.71
C ASN A 419 5.12 26.45 6.20
N ILE A 420 5.21 25.31 5.54
CA ILE A 420 4.94 25.09 4.12
C ILE A 420 3.78 24.11 4.04
N THR A 421 2.74 24.46 3.31
CA THR A 421 1.58 23.59 3.15
C THR A 421 1.77 22.65 1.95
N LEU A 422 1.60 21.34 2.19
CA LEU A 422 1.53 20.30 1.16
C LEU A 422 0.09 19.83 1.00
N GLY A 423 -0.55 20.13 -0.12
CA GLY A 423 -1.89 19.65 -0.45
C GLY A 423 -1.82 18.29 -1.12
N VAL A 424 -2.59 17.32 -0.60
CA VAL A 424 -2.70 15.97 -1.12
C VAL A 424 -4.17 15.56 -1.17
N LEU A 425 -4.58 14.79 -2.19
CA LEU A 425 -5.91 14.19 -2.22
C LEU A 425 -6.02 13.02 -1.23
N TRP A 426 -4.89 12.38 -0.98
CA TRP A 426 -4.69 11.35 0.02
C TRP A 426 -3.21 11.26 0.37
N ALA A 427 -2.87 11.31 1.65
CA ALA A 427 -1.51 11.19 2.15
C ALA A 427 -1.18 9.72 2.42
N ASP A 428 -0.45 9.08 1.49
CA ASP A 428 0.09 7.74 1.72
C ASP A 428 1.28 7.76 2.70
N ASP A 429 1.69 6.57 3.15
CA ASP A 429 2.77 6.42 4.12
C ASP A 429 4.12 6.92 3.59
N THR A 430 4.36 6.82 2.29
CA THR A 430 5.60 7.29 1.67
C THR A 430 5.72 8.81 1.80
N ILE A 431 4.64 9.53 1.52
CA ILE A 431 4.55 10.99 1.68
C ILE A 431 4.71 11.37 3.16
N LYS A 432 3.99 10.68 4.07
CA LYS A 432 4.07 10.95 5.51
C LYS A 432 5.49 10.76 6.05
N LYS A 433 6.16 9.66 5.69
CA LYS A 433 7.56 9.37 6.06
C LYS A 433 8.52 10.45 5.55
N ALA A 434 8.40 10.83 4.28
CA ALA A 434 9.24 11.88 3.69
C ALA A 434 9.05 13.24 4.41
N VAL A 435 7.81 13.59 4.77
CA VAL A 435 7.50 14.80 5.52
C VAL A 435 8.09 14.76 6.93
N VAL A 436 7.95 13.65 7.64
CA VAL A 436 8.51 13.48 8.99
C VAL A 436 10.04 13.58 8.94
N GLU A 437 10.70 12.91 7.99
CA GLU A 437 12.15 12.97 7.84
C GLU A 437 12.64 14.39 7.54
N PHE A 438 11.97 15.08 6.61
CA PHE A 438 12.28 16.48 6.34
C PHE A 438 12.09 17.37 7.58
N ASN A 439 10.97 17.23 8.28
CA ASN A 439 10.65 18.03 9.45
C ASN A 439 11.65 17.85 10.60
N LYS A 440 12.15 16.62 10.80
CA LYS A 440 13.22 16.31 11.77
C LYS A 440 14.52 17.00 11.39
N ASN A 441 14.92 16.97 10.15
CA ASN A 441 16.25 17.38 9.68
C ASN A 441 16.35 18.87 9.29
N ASN A 442 15.26 19.52 8.87
CA ASN A 442 15.28 20.92 8.46
C ASN A 442 15.11 21.87 9.64
N GLN A 443 15.99 22.87 9.77
CA GLN A 443 16.00 23.82 10.91
C GLN A 443 15.14 25.06 10.64
N GLU A 444 14.83 25.38 9.40
CA GLU A 444 14.15 26.62 9.02
C GLU A 444 12.70 26.40 8.62
N TYR A 445 12.39 25.26 7.96
CA TYR A 445 11.08 24.97 7.40
C TYR A 445 10.46 23.71 8.02
N ARG A 446 9.13 23.66 8.00
CA ARG A 446 8.32 22.51 8.37
C ARG A 446 7.20 22.32 7.35
N ILE A 447 6.96 21.08 6.91
CA ILE A 447 5.84 20.74 6.04
C ILE A 447 4.63 20.41 6.92
N GLU A 448 3.49 21.01 6.59
CA GLU A 448 2.17 20.66 7.12
C GLU A 448 1.35 20.04 6.01
N ILE A 449 0.86 18.81 6.22
CA ILE A 449 0.03 18.12 5.25
C ILE A 449 -1.40 18.63 5.36
N LYS A 450 -1.97 19.05 4.23
CA LYS A 450 -3.39 19.34 4.07
C LYS A 450 -4.00 18.21 3.25
N ASP A 451 -4.56 17.23 3.95
CA ASP A 451 -5.18 16.06 3.37
C ASP A 451 -6.67 16.33 3.09
N TYR A 452 -7.10 16.02 1.88
CA TYR A 452 -8.48 16.20 1.42
C TYR A 452 -9.27 14.87 1.39
N SER A 453 -8.66 13.75 1.79
CA SER A 453 -9.26 12.40 1.68
C SER A 453 -10.57 12.22 2.44
N SER A 454 -10.80 13.01 3.50
CA SER A 454 -12.03 13.00 4.28
C SER A 454 -13.21 13.72 3.65
N GLU A 455 -12.98 14.48 2.58
CA GLU A 455 -14.03 15.21 1.88
C GLU A 455 -14.82 14.28 0.94
N GLU A 456 -16.11 14.56 0.70
CA GLU A 456 -16.94 13.73 -0.18
C GLU A 456 -16.42 13.70 -1.63
N ASP A 457 -15.85 14.81 -2.10
CA ASP A 457 -15.16 14.97 -3.38
C ASP A 457 -13.87 15.77 -3.16
N PRO A 458 -12.74 15.09 -2.92
CA PRO A 458 -11.45 15.71 -2.62
C PRO A 458 -10.95 16.66 -3.71
N VAL A 459 -11.12 16.30 -4.99
CA VAL A 459 -10.68 17.10 -6.14
C VAL A 459 -11.47 18.40 -6.22
N THR A 460 -12.80 18.32 -6.11
CA THR A 460 -13.68 19.50 -6.12
C THR A 460 -13.36 20.41 -4.94
N LYS A 461 -13.13 19.85 -3.75
CA LYS A 461 -12.80 20.64 -2.57
C LYS A 461 -11.45 21.35 -2.69
N MET A 462 -10.42 20.65 -3.15
CA MET A 462 -9.11 21.26 -3.41
C MET A 462 -9.21 22.38 -4.45
N ASN A 463 -9.93 22.16 -5.55
CA ASN A 463 -10.15 23.20 -6.57
C ASN A 463 -10.92 24.40 -6.00
N ALA A 464 -11.91 24.18 -5.12
CA ALA A 464 -12.62 25.28 -4.45
C ALA A 464 -11.69 26.09 -3.55
N ASP A 465 -10.79 25.46 -2.81
CA ASP A 465 -9.78 26.13 -2.00
C ASP A 465 -8.81 26.93 -2.86
N ILE A 466 -8.37 26.38 -3.99
CA ILE A 466 -7.55 27.07 -4.98
C ILE A 466 -8.25 28.35 -5.48
N VAL A 467 -9.52 28.25 -5.86
CA VAL A 467 -10.33 29.41 -6.32
C VAL A 467 -10.52 30.44 -5.21
N ALA A 468 -10.68 29.99 -3.96
CA ALA A 468 -10.78 30.87 -2.78
C ALA A 468 -9.46 31.56 -2.42
N GLY A 469 -8.33 31.19 -3.04
CA GLY A 469 -7.00 31.72 -2.76
C GLY A 469 -6.27 31.00 -1.62
N ASN A 470 -6.79 29.87 -1.13
CA ASN A 470 -6.18 29.01 -0.10
C ASN A 470 -5.34 27.91 -0.76
N VAL A 471 -4.45 28.29 -1.67
CA VAL A 471 -3.63 27.35 -2.45
C VAL A 471 -2.49 26.82 -1.59
N PRO A 472 -2.30 25.48 -1.51
CA PRO A 472 -1.12 24.92 -0.88
C PRO A 472 0.18 25.38 -1.55
N ASP A 473 1.28 25.48 -0.80
CA ASP A 473 2.59 25.85 -1.33
C ASP A 473 3.16 24.78 -2.26
N ILE A 474 2.93 23.51 -1.90
CA ILE A 474 3.26 22.32 -2.68
C ILE A 474 1.97 21.56 -2.95
N MET A 475 1.81 21.01 -4.13
CA MET A 475 0.69 20.16 -4.52
C MET A 475 1.21 18.79 -4.96
N CYS A 476 0.71 17.72 -4.36
CA CYS A 476 0.80 16.37 -4.93
C CYS A 476 -0.16 16.30 -6.11
N LEU A 477 0.34 15.94 -7.27
CA LEU A 477 -0.36 16.09 -8.55
C LEU A 477 -1.09 14.81 -8.99
N ASN A 478 -1.03 13.76 -8.18
CA ASN A 478 -1.74 12.52 -8.46
C ASN A 478 -3.24 12.78 -8.62
N SER A 479 -3.83 12.28 -9.70
CA SER A 479 -5.24 12.44 -10.06
C SER A 479 -5.69 13.91 -10.25
N LEU A 480 -4.76 14.85 -10.38
CA LEU A 480 -5.06 16.25 -10.66
C LEU A 480 -4.83 16.59 -12.14
N PRO A 481 -5.51 17.61 -12.67
CA PRO A 481 -5.37 18.03 -14.07
C PRO A 481 -4.09 18.84 -14.29
N VAL A 482 -2.94 18.17 -14.29
CA VAL A 482 -1.59 18.79 -14.31
C VAL A 482 -1.41 19.72 -15.50
N GLU A 483 -1.79 19.29 -16.71
CA GLU A 483 -1.69 20.12 -17.93
C GLU A 483 -2.44 21.44 -17.78
N GLN A 484 -3.64 21.42 -17.21
CA GLN A 484 -4.43 22.62 -16.97
C GLN A 484 -3.77 23.55 -15.94
N TYR A 485 -3.14 22.99 -14.90
CA TYR A 485 -2.42 23.80 -13.90
C TYR A 485 -1.18 24.46 -14.50
N ILE A 486 -0.48 23.78 -15.40
CA ILE A 486 0.65 24.33 -16.15
C ILE A 486 0.17 25.47 -17.07
N GLU A 487 -0.86 25.23 -17.89
CA GLU A 487 -1.41 26.23 -18.83
C GLU A 487 -1.93 27.47 -18.11
N LYS A 488 -2.54 27.32 -16.94
CA LYS A 488 -2.99 28.43 -16.08
C LYS A 488 -1.85 29.13 -15.32
N GLY A 489 -0.59 28.66 -15.49
CA GLY A 489 0.57 29.20 -14.81
C GLY A 489 0.52 29.03 -13.28
N MET A 490 -0.11 27.97 -12.81
CA MET A 490 -0.23 27.68 -11.37
C MET A 490 1.01 27.02 -10.82
N LEU A 491 1.74 26.25 -11.61
CA LEU A 491 2.98 25.58 -11.21
C LEU A 491 4.21 26.41 -11.53
N GLU A 492 5.18 26.38 -10.63
CA GLU A 492 6.50 27.02 -10.80
C GLU A 492 7.39 26.22 -11.74
N ASP A 493 8.19 26.90 -12.55
CA ASP A 493 9.23 26.29 -13.35
C ASP A 493 10.40 25.87 -12.45
N LEU A 494 10.57 24.57 -12.24
CA LEU A 494 11.62 24.01 -11.38
C LEU A 494 12.98 23.88 -12.07
N THR A 495 13.07 24.09 -13.38
CA THR A 495 14.32 24.00 -14.15
C THR A 495 15.43 24.88 -13.56
N PRO A 496 15.18 26.16 -13.20
CA PRO A 496 16.24 27.02 -12.63
C PRO A 496 16.69 26.56 -11.22
N TYR A 497 15.86 25.86 -10.48
CA TYR A 497 16.20 25.29 -9.15
C TYR A 497 17.15 24.10 -9.34
N MET A 498 16.80 23.17 -10.22
CA MET A 498 17.64 21.99 -10.54
C MET A 498 18.99 22.43 -11.15
N GLU A 499 19.03 23.42 -12.07
CA GLU A 499 20.26 23.92 -12.65
C GLU A 499 21.25 24.50 -11.62
N LYS A 500 20.73 25.11 -10.55
CA LYS A 500 21.54 25.72 -9.47
C LYS A 500 21.91 24.73 -8.39
N ASP A 501 21.23 23.60 -8.31
CA ASP A 501 21.47 22.60 -7.28
C ASP A 501 22.90 22.04 -7.40
N ALA A 502 23.57 21.86 -6.25
CA ALA A 502 24.96 21.40 -6.22
C ALA A 502 25.08 19.89 -6.46
N GLU A 503 24.08 19.14 -6.03
CA GLU A 503 24.08 17.68 -5.99
C GLU A 503 23.28 17.04 -7.13
N ILE A 504 22.13 17.64 -7.50
CA ILE A 504 21.16 17.06 -8.42
C ILE A 504 21.38 17.61 -9.83
N LYS A 505 21.53 16.74 -10.82
CA LYS A 505 21.70 17.11 -12.23
C LYS A 505 20.70 16.33 -13.09
N GLU A 506 20.28 16.92 -14.21
CA GLU A 506 19.42 16.20 -15.18
C GLU A 506 20.03 14.86 -15.64
N SER A 507 21.36 14.77 -15.72
CA SER A 507 22.07 13.53 -16.10
C SER A 507 21.97 12.41 -15.10
N ASP A 508 21.46 12.66 -13.90
CA ASP A 508 21.31 11.66 -12.86
C ASP A 508 20.02 10.82 -13.03
N PHE A 509 19.13 11.29 -13.90
CA PHE A 509 17.82 10.70 -14.13
C PHE A 509 17.79 9.84 -15.39
N ILE A 510 16.84 8.92 -15.45
CA ILE A 510 16.53 8.16 -16.67
C ILE A 510 16.03 9.18 -17.72
N PRO A 511 16.69 9.29 -18.89
CA PRO A 511 16.40 10.37 -19.82
C PRO A 511 14.95 10.44 -20.31
N ALA A 512 14.35 9.29 -20.66
CA ALA A 512 12.96 9.22 -21.12
C ALA A 512 11.98 9.67 -20.02
N VAL A 513 12.24 9.29 -18.76
CA VAL A 513 11.41 9.63 -17.60
C VAL A 513 11.50 11.13 -17.29
N LEU A 514 12.70 11.69 -17.26
CA LEU A 514 12.88 13.13 -17.02
C LEU A 514 12.23 13.97 -18.13
N GLU A 515 12.38 13.56 -19.39
CA GLU A 515 11.78 14.28 -20.51
C GLU A 515 10.25 14.24 -20.47
N ALA A 516 9.66 13.12 -20.02
CA ALA A 516 8.21 13.00 -19.86
C ALA A 516 7.65 13.92 -18.76
N MET A 517 8.43 14.25 -17.73
CA MET A 517 8.04 15.23 -16.70
C MET A 517 8.13 16.69 -17.16
N LYS A 518 8.70 16.95 -18.35
CA LYS A 518 8.84 18.31 -18.89
C LYS A 518 7.67 18.66 -19.83
N THR A 519 7.22 19.91 -19.74
CA THR A 519 6.30 20.52 -20.70
C THR A 519 6.98 21.71 -21.35
N ASP A 520 7.04 21.74 -22.67
CA ASP A 520 7.78 22.78 -23.47
C ASP A 520 9.25 22.97 -23.00
N GLY A 521 9.91 21.86 -22.63
CA GLY A 521 11.31 21.85 -22.15
C GLY A 521 11.50 22.38 -20.72
N LYS A 522 10.44 22.57 -19.93
CA LYS A 522 10.48 23.03 -18.55
C LYS A 522 9.97 21.98 -17.61
N LEU A 523 10.58 21.89 -16.44
CA LEU A 523 10.19 21.00 -15.38
C LEU A 523 9.22 21.70 -14.43
N TYR A 524 7.99 21.19 -14.27
CA TYR A 524 6.99 21.76 -13.39
C TYR A 524 6.71 20.93 -12.13
N TYR A 525 7.16 19.70 -12.10
CA TYR A 525 7.08 18.81 -10.95
C TYR A 525 8.23 17.81 -10.96
N VAL A 526 8.48 17.19 -9.82
CA VAL A 526 9.42 16.08 -9.66
C VAL A 526 8.69 14.90 -9.02
N SER A 527 9.15 13.69 -9.31
CA SER A 527 8.65 12.46 -8.68
C SER A 527 9.82 11.56 -8.28
N PRO A 528 9.76 10.90 -7.11
CA PRO A 528 10.79 9.93 -6.73
C PRO A 528 10.72 8.63 -7.53
N SER A 529 9.52 8.26 -8.02
CA SER A 529 9.26 7.01 -8.71
C SER A 529 8.34 7.18 -9.91
N PHE A 530 8.26 6.15 -10.73
CA PHE A 530 7.36 6.07 -11.87
C PHE A 530 6.90 4.64 -12.13
N GLN A 531 5.82 4.50 -12.87
CA GLN A 531 5.36 3.24 -13.46
C GLN A 531 5.16 3.43 -14.96
N VAL A 532 5.24 2.33 -15.72
CA VAL A 532 4.89 2.31 -17.15
C VAL A 532 3.63 1.49 -17.34
N ASN A 533 2.58 2.15 -17.80
CA ASN A 533 1.31 1.50 -18.13
C ASN A 533 1.24 1.21 -19.62
N THR A 534 0.87 0.00 -19.98
CA THR A 534 0.80 -0.43 -21.38
C THR A 534 -0.22 -1.52 -21.60
N MET A 535 -0.59 -1.75 -22.84
CA MET A 535 -1.29 -2.96 -23.27
C MET A 535 -0.28 -3.96 -23.81
N LEU A 536 -0.42 -5.22 -23.42
CA LEU A 536 0.40 -6.30 -23.90
C LEU A 536 -0.45 -7.43 -24.50
N ALA A 537 0.16 -8.22 -25.37
CA ALA A 537 -0.44 -9.34 -26.03
C ALA A 537 0.62 -10.38 -26.44
N ALA A 538 0.18 -11.56 -26.83
CA ALA A 538 1.04 -12.55 -27.47
C ALA A 538 1.72 -11.98 -28.72
N LYS A 539 3.03 -12.15 -28.85
CA LYS A 539 3.84 -11.64 -29.96
C LYS A 539 3.40 -12.18 -31.32
N ASP A 540 2.98 -13.43 -31.41
CA ASP A 540 2.47 -14.03 -32.61
C ASP A 540 1.12 -13.45 -33.07
N LEU A 541 0.35 -12.84 -32.18
CA LEU A 541 -0.91 -12.16 -32.49
C LEU A 541 -0.71 -10.75 -33.05
N VAL A 542 0.16 -9.94 -32.39
CA VAL A 542 0.31 -8.52 -32.72
C VAL A 542 1.60 -8.17 -33.46
N GLY A 543 2.58 -9.11 -33.51
CA GLY A 543 3.92 -8.86 -34.07
C GLY A 543 4.83 -8.05 -33.16
N GLU A 544 5.98 -7.65 -33.68
CA GLU A 544 6.94 -6.76 -33.01
C GLU A 544 6.60 -5.31 -33.33
N LYS A 545 5.78 -4.65 -32.51
CA LYS A 545 5.44 -3.24 -32.64
C LYS A 545 5.20 -2.62 -31.28
N SER A 546 5.61 -1.36 -31.11
CA SER A 546 5.46 -0.58 -29.88
C SER A 546 4.27 0.37 -29.91
N GLY A 547 3.37 0.22 -30.89
CA GLY A 547 2.18 1.05 -31.00
C GLY A 547 1.30 0.69 -32.19
N TRP A 548 0.03 1.00 -32.11
CA TRP A 548 -0.98 0.75 -33.13
C TRP A 548 -2.14 1.73 -33.05
N THR A 549 -2.99 1.71 -34.06
CA THR A 549 -4.20 2.53 -34.11
C THR A 549 -5.44 1.74 -33.65
N PHE A 550 -6.51 2.45 -33.29
CA PHE A 550 -7.79 1.82 -33.02
C PHE A 550 -8.28 0.96 -34.18
N GLN A 551 -8.11 1.43 -35.41
CA GLN A 551 -8.51 0.64 -36.60
C GLN A 551 -7.74 -0.69 -36.70
N GLU A 552 -6.42 -0.69 -36.46
CA GLU A 552 -5.61 -1.91 -36.45
C GLU A 552 -6.07 -2.90 -35.36
N MET A 553 -6.50 -2.40 -34.20
CA MET A 553 -7.08 -3.24 -33.14
C MET A 553 -8.44 -3.79 -33.55
N PHE A 554 -9.33 -2.98 -34.11
CA PHE A 554 -10.66 -3.40 -34.54
C PHE A 554 -10.56 -4.45 -35.67
N ASP A 555 -9.68 -4.23 -36.66
CA ASP A 555 -9.44 -5.18 -37.77
C ASP A 555 -8.95 -6.54 -37.25
N LEU A 556 -8.11 -6.55 -36.23
CA LEU A 556 -7.64 -7.76 -35.57
C LEU A 556 -8.80 -8.49 -34.85
N LEU A 557 -9.65 -7.76 -34.15
CA LEU A 557 -10.79 -8.31 -33.40
C LEU A 557 -11.88 -8.88 -34.35
N GLU A 558 -12.11 -8.26 -35.52
CA GLU A 558 -13.07 -8.79 -36.52
C GLU A 558 -12.70 -10.18 -37.05
N GLY A 559 -11.40 -10.53 -37.01
CA GLY A 559 -10.89 -11.83 -37.41
C GLY A 559 -11.01 -12.93 -36.35
N GLN A 560 -11.44 -12.61 -35.12
CA GLN A 560 -11.49 -13.59 -34.05
C GLN A 560 -12.78 -14.40 -34.03
N LYS A 561 -12.78 -15.50 -33.26
CA LYS A 561 -13.97 -16.34 -33.07
C LYS A 561 -14.91 -15.65 -32.06
N ASP A 562 -16.18 -16.06 -32.06
CA ASP A 562 -17.23 -15.47 -31.20
C ASP A 562 -16.99 -15.67 -29.69
N ASP A 563 -16.19 -16.70 -29.31
CA ASP A 563 -15.83 -17.00 -27.91
C ASP A 563 -14.55 -16.31 -27.45
N VAL A 564 -13.92 -15.52 -28.31
CA VAL A 564 -12.71 -14.74 -28.00
C VAL A 564 -13.10 -13.28 -27.72
N ARG A 565 -12.58 -12.75 -26.63
CA ARG A 565 -12.80 -11.36 -26.19
C ARG A 565 -11.49 -10.58 -26.06
N PRO A 566 -11.53 -9.25 -26.22
CA PRO A 566 -10.31 -8.45 -26.14
C PRO A 566 -9.70 -8.46 -24.73
N PHE A 567 -10.53 -8.30 -23.68
CA PHE A 567 -10.11 -8.15 -22.30
C PHE A 567 -10.83 -9.15 -21.39
N TYR A 568 -10.30 -9.35 -20.20
CA TYR A 568 -10.95 -10.14 -19.15
C TYR A 568 -12.28 -9.52 -18.72
N THR A 569 -12.30 -8.20 -18.52
CA THR A 569 -13.52 -7.44 -18.20
C THR A 569 -14.57 -7.57 -19.30
N GLN A 570 -15.78 -8.01 -18.93
CA GLN A 570 -16.89 -8.24 -19.84
C GLN A 570 -18.01 -7.21 -19.73
N GLU A 571 -18.10 -6.51 -18.61
CA GLU A 571 -19.16 -5.54 -18.37
C GLU A 571 -18.91 -4.29 -19.22
N LYS A 572 -19.96 -3.82 -19.90
CA LYS A 572 -19.90 -2.73 -20.90
C LYS A 572 -19.32 -1.44 -20.32
N THR A 573 -19.79 -1.05 -19.15
CA THR A 573 -19.39 0.20 -18.49
C THR A 573 -17.96 0.11 -18.00
N SER A 574 -17.56 -1.04 -17.42
CA SER A 574 -16.20 -1.28 -16.94
C SER A 574 -15.19 -1.33 -18.11
N MET A 575 -15.57 -1.91 -19.26
CA MET A 575 -14.74 -1.87 -20.47
C MET A 575 -14.54 -0.43 -20.95
N LEU A 576 -15.62 0.38 -21.00
CA LEU A 576 -15.53 1.79 -21.39
C LEU A 576 -14.70 2.60 -20.39
N SER A 577 -14.88 2.37 -19.11
CA SER A 577 -14.08 3.02 -18.05
C SER A 577 -12.59 2.73 -18.23
N SER A 578 -12.22 1.48 -18.54
CA SER A 578 -10.83 1.11 -18.81
C SER A 578 -10.24 1.86 -20.04
N PHE A 579 -10.99 1.98 -21.11
CA PHE A 579 -10.54 2.80 -22.25
C PHE A 579 -10.41 4.27 -21.91
N LEU A 580 -11.38 4.83 -21.17
CA LEU A 580 -11.38 6.25 -20.79
C LEU A 580 -10.19 6.56 -19.87
N TRP A 581 -9.87 5.68 -18.94
CA TRP A 581 -8.74 5.84 -18.06
C TRP A 581 -7.43 6.09 -18.82
N TYR A 582 -7.20 5.33 -19.89
CA TYR A 582 -5.94 5.41 -20.64
C TYR A 582 -5.98 6.30 -21.88
N CYS A 583 -7.15 6.46 -22.53
CA CYS A 583 -7.23 7.07 -23.85
C CYS A 583 -8.00 8.40 -23.90
N ASN A 584 -8.54 8.89 -22.77
CA ASN A 584 -9.36 10.12 -22.82
C ASN A 584 -8.56 11.33 -23.35
N SER A 585 -7.28 11.45 -23.01
CA SER A 585 -6.40 12.52 -23.48
C SER A 585 -6.16 12.49 -24.99
N ASP A 586 -6.35 11.35 -25.65
CA ASP A 586 -6.21 11.24 -27.12
C ASP A 586 -7.35 11.90 -27.89
N PHE A 587 -8.48 12.14 -27.22
CA PHE A 587 -9.67 12.78 -27.80
C PHE A 587 -9.83 14.26 -27.44
N ILE A 588 -8.88 14.85 -26.68
CA ILE A 588 -8.93 16.22 -26.20
C ILE A 588 -7.61 16.95 -26.41
N ASP A 589 -7.66 18.10 -27.04
CA ASP A 589 -6.58 19.11 -27.00
C ASP A 589 -6.98 20.22 -26.00
N TRP A 590 -6.47 20.16 -24.79
CA TRP A 590 -6.77 21.14 -23.75
C TRP A 590 -6.34 22.55 -24.12
N ARG A 591 -5.26 22.72 -24.88
CA ARG A 591 -4.74 24.04 -25.30
C ARG A 591 -5.69 24.72 -26.28
N THR A 592 -6.25 23.99 -27.23
CA THR A 592 -7.17 24.52 -28.24
C THR A 592 -8.65 24.39 -27.85
N GLY A 593 -8.98 23.46 -26.96
CA GLY A 593 -10.34 23.08 -26.59
C GLY A 593 -11.02 22.21 -27.64
N GLU A 594 -10.26 21.65 -28.59
CA GLU A 594 -10.79 20.71 -29.56
C GLU A 594 -10.99 19.30 -28.94
N CYS A 595 -12.15 18.71 -29.23
CA CYS A 595 -12.53 17.38 -28.78
C CYS A 595 -12.96 16.52 -29.98
N GLN A 596 -12.74 15.20 -29.90
CA GLN A 596 -12.97 14.24 -30.99
C GLN A 596 -13.80 13.03 -30.55
N PHE A 597 -14.76 13.20 -29.62
CA PHE A 597 -15.64 12.14 -29.13
C PHE A 597 -16.75 11.73 -30.12
N ASP A 598 -16.90 12.43 -31.23
CA ASP A 598 -17.78 12.04 -32.35
C ASP A 598 -17.00 11.43 -33.53
N SER A 599 -15.70 11.12 -33.37
CA SER A 599 -14.84 10.44 -34.34
C SER A 599 -15.28 8.98 -34.58
N GLN A 600 -14.75 8.35 -35.63
CA GLN A 600 -15.01 6.95 -35.89
C GLN A 600 -14.33 6.03 -34.88
N GLU A 601 -13.17 6.42 -34.39
CA GLU A 601 -12.40 5.74 -33.38
C GLU A 601 -13.19 5.64 -32.07
N PHE A 602 -13.71 6.76 -31.55
CA PHE A 602 -14.50 6.75 -30.32
C PHE A 602 -15.83 5.97 -30.46
N LYS A 603 -16.50 6.12 -31.60
CA LYS A 603 -17.69 5.30 -31.91
C LYS A 603 -17.34 3.79 -31.93
N GLY A 604 -16.21 3.43 -32.52
CA GLY A 604 -15.71 2.05 -32.52
C GLY A 604 -15.47 1.51 -31.10
N ILE A 605 -14.96 2.34 -30.19
CA ILE A 605 -14.83 1.98 -28.76
C ILE A 605 -16.22 1.73 -28.15
N LEU A 606 -17.18 2.61 -28.35
CA LEU A 606 -18.55 2.43 -27.84
C LEU A 606 -19.21 1.15 -28.41
N GLU A 607 -19.03 0.88 -29.70
CA GLU A 607 -19.54 -0.33 -30.35
C GLU A 607 -18.83 -1.60 -29.84
N LEU A 608 -17.53 -1.55 -29.59
CA LEU A 608 -16.78 -2.65 -28.99
C LEU A 608 -17.30 -2.95 -27.58
N CYS A 609 -17.41 -1.93 -26.73
CA CYS A 609 -17.92 -2.08 -25.35
C CYS A 609 -19.36 -2.60 -25.35
N ASN A 610 -20.21 -2.17 -26.29
CA ASN A 610 -21.60 -2.63 -26.38
C ASN A 610 -21.77 -4.10 -26.78
N LYS A 611 -20.71 -4.76 -27.27
CA LYS A 611 -20.67 -6.24 -27.45
C LYS A 611 -20.53 -6.99 -26.11
N GLY A 612 -20.14 -6.30 -25.05
CA GLY A 612 -20.06 -6.84 -23.69
C GLY A 612 -21.41 -7.18 -23.07
N LYS A 613 -21.38 -7.55 -21.81
CA LYS A 613 -22.54 -7.93 -21.00
C LYS A 613 -23.02 -6.72 -20.18
N ASN A 614 -24.29 -6.70 -19.80
CA ASN A 614 -24.75 -5.82 -18.74
C ASN A 614 -24.28 -6.35 -17.37
N GLU A 615 -24.17 -5.51 -16.35
CA GLU A 615 -23.69 -5.91 -15.01
C GLU A 615 -24.38 -7.17 -14.46
N ASN A 616 -25.72 -7.25 -14.60
CA ASN A 616 -26.53 -8.37 -14.11
C ASN A 616 -26.43 -9.66 -14.95
N GLU A 617 -25.70 -9.66 -16.05
CA GLU A 617 -25.46 -10.79 -16.94
C GLU A 617 -24.06 -11.40 -16.74
N VAL A 618 -23.20 -10.74 -15.96
CA VAL A 618 -21.86 -11.25 -15.64
C VAL A 618 -21.94 -12.19 -14.45
N ASP A 619 -21.46 -13.40 -14.62
CA ASP A 619 -21.38 -14.42 -13.56
C ASP A 619 -19.93 -14.47 -13.04
N TYR A 620 -19.65 -13.66 -12.01
CA TYR A 620 -18.31 -13.57 -11.42
C TYR A 620 -17.94 -14.81 -10.58
N GLU A 621 -18.93 -15.59 -10.12
CA GLU A 621 -18.68 -16.74 -9.25
C GLU A 621 -18.23 -17.99 -10.02
N ASN A 622 -18.62 -18.10 -11.31
CA ASN A 622 -18.31 -19.24 -12.17
C ASN A 622 -17.44 -18.86 -13.38
N GLU A 623 -16.82 -17.69 -13.37
CA GLU A 623 -15.92 -17.26 -14.44
C GLU A 623 -14.57 -18.00 -14.33
N GLU A 624 -14.05 -18.50 -15.46
CA GLU A 624 -12.65 -18.97 -15.53
C GLU A 624 -11.70 -17.82 -15.17
N SER A 625 -10.59 -18.10 -14.51
CA SER A 625 -9.59 -17.09 -14.15
C SER A 625 -9.00 -16.38 -15.38
N GLU A 626 -8.56 -15.14 -15.22
CA GLU A 626 -7.91 -14.39 -16.31
C GLU A 626 -6.70 -15.14 -16.89
N PRO A 627 -5.79 -15.71 -16.06
CA PRO A 627 -4.66 -16.51 -16.58
C PRO A 627 -5.09 -17.69 -17.45
N SER A 628 -6.13 -18.43 -17.06
CA SER A 628 -6.65 -19.54 -17.83
C SER A 628 -7.21 -19.10 -19.18
N LEU A 629 -7.93 -17.99 -19.20
CA LEU A 629 -8.50 -17.43 -20.42
C LEU A 629 -7.42 -16.87 -21.36
N ILE A 630 -6.38 -16.23 -20.83
CA ILE A 630 -5.19 -15.80 -21.58
C ILE A 630 -4.46 -17.01 -22.16
N LYS A 631 -4.17 -18.02 -21.36
CA LYS A 631 -3.48 -19.25 -21.76
C LYS A 631 -4.22 -20.01 -22.86
N SER A 632 -5.55 -20.07 -22.77
CA SER A 632 -6.40 -20.70 -23.76
C SER A 632 -6.63 -19.83 -25.02
N GLY A 633 -6.19 -18.56 -25.02
CA GLY A 633 -6.37 -17.62 -26.13
C GLY A 633 -7.81 -17.09 -26.25
N LYS A 634 -8.62 -17.19 -25.20
CA LYS A 634 -9.97 -16.62 -25.12
C LYS A 634 -9.94 -15.13 -24.72
N VAL A 635 -8.91 -14.68 -24.01
CA VAL A 635 -8.59 -13.27 -23.73
C VAL A 635 -7.30 -12.91 -24.45
N LEU A 636 -7.31 -11.82 -25.21
CA LEU A 636 -6.22 -11.47 -26.13
C LEU A 636 -5.23 -10.48 -25.51
N PHE A 637 -5.72 -9.50 -24.75
CA PHE A 637 -4.95 -8.37 -24.27
C PHE A 637 -5.03 -8.27 -22.75
N ALA A 638 -3.90 -7.91 -22.15
CA ALA A 638 -3.86 -7.43 -20.78
C ALA A 638 -3.39 -5.96 -20.78
N VAL A 639 -3.95 -5.15 -19.86
CA VAL A 639 -3.53 -3.77 -19.62
C VAL A 639 -3.03 -3.69 -18.20
N THR A 640 -1.78 -3.30 -18.01
CA THR A 640 -1.13 -3.34 -16.70
C THR A 640 -0.04 -2.27 -16.55
N SER A 641 0.31 -1.97 -15.31
CA SER A 641 1.60 -1.37 -14.94
C SER A 641 2.67 -2.43 -15.02
N VAL A 642 3.74 -2.17 -15.76
CA VAL A 642 4.80 -3.16 -16.02
C VAL A 642 5.96 -2.98 -15.04
N SER A 643 6.33 -4.05 -14.37
CA SER A 643 7.61 -4.27 -13.69
C SER A 643 8.30 -5.52 -14.25
N LEU A 644 9.44 -5.89 -13.70
CA LEU A 644 10.11 -7.14 -14.09
C LEU A 644 9.29 -8.38 -13.72
N ASP A 645 8.50 -8.28 -12.65
CA ASP A 645 7.64 -9.36 -12.17
C ASP A 645 6.48 -9.59 -13.15
N GLU A 646 5.80 -8.53 -13.58
CA GLU A 646 4.74 -8.62 -14.59
C GLU A 646 5.23 -9.16 -15.94
N ILE A 647 6.48 -8.86 -16.32
CA ILE A 647 7.04 -9.44 -17.56
C ILE A 647 7.15 -10.96 -17.43
N GLN A 648 7.68 -11.47 -16.32
CA GLN A 648 7.77 -12.91 -16.06
C GLN A 648 6.37 -13.54 -15.97
N LEU A 649 5.46 -12.90 -15.19
CA LEU A 649 4.10 -13.34 -14.99
C LEU A 649 3.37 -13.52 -16.32
N TYR A 650 3.32 -12.48 -17.14
CA TYR A 650 2.57 -12.52 -18.40
C TYR A 650 3.21 -13.44 -19.44
N LYS A 651 4.54 -13.57 -19.50
CA LYS A 651 5.19 -14.60 -20.35
C LYS A 651 4.72 -16.01 -19.98
N LYS A 652 4.56 -16.31 -18.69
CA LYS A 652 4.06 -17.60 -18.21
C LYS A 652 2.56 -17.76 -18.45
N MET A 653 1.75 -16.71 -18.20
CA MET A 653 0.31 -16.72 -18.47
C MET A 653 0.01 -16.96 -19.96
N TYR A 654 0.68 -16.23 -20.85
CA TYR A 654 0.51 -16.45 -22.30
C TYR A 654 1.16 -17.75 -22.78
N ASN A 655 2.08 -18.33 -22.00
CA ASN A 655 2.92 -19.49 -22.36
C ASN A 655 3.62 -19.31 -23.72
N ARG A 656 4.05 -18.07 -24.02
CA ARG A 656 4.72 -17.65 -25.26
C ARG A 656 5.30 -16.25 -25.13
N ASP A 657 6.07 -15.81 -26.12
CA ASP A 657 6.59 -14.44 -26.16
C ASP A 657 5.45 -13.41 -26.17
N ILE A 658 5.65 -12.31 -25.46
CA ILE A 658 4.73 -11.17 -25.39
C ILE A 658 5.32 -9.95 -26.08
N THR A 659 4.46 -9.01 -26.45
CA THR A 659 4.82 -7.69 -26.98
C THR A 659 4.06 -6.62 -26.23
N PHE A 660 4.74 -5.56 -25.82
CA PHE A 660 4.12 -4.33 -25.30
C PHE A 660 3.66 -3.50 -26.49
N VAL A 661 2.44 -3.74 -26.92
CA VAL A 661 1.89 -3.08 -28.11
C VAL A 661 1.33 -1.70 -27.79
N GLY A 662 1.10 -1.42 -26.49
CA GLY A 662 0.49 -0.18 -26.03
C GLY A 662 -1.00 -0.06 -26.35
N LEU A 663 -1.65 0.90 -25.70
CA LEU A 663 -3.04 1.22 -26.03
C LEU A 663 -3.11 1.90 -27.41
N PRO A 664 -4.15 1.62 -28.18
CA PRO A 664 -4.25 2.17 -29.53
C PRO A 664 -4.48 3.68 -29.50
N ASN A 665 -3.79 4.42 -30.36
CA ASN A 665 -4.02 5.84 -30.63
C ASN A 665 -3.51 6.25 -32.01
N ALA A 666 -3.82 7.47 -32.41
CA ALA A 666 -3.49 7.97 -33.75
C ALA A 666 -1.97 8.11 -33.99
N GLN A 667 -1.21 8.39 -32.94
CA GLN A 667 0.25 8.59 -32.96
C GLN A 667 1.03 7.28 -32.89
N LYS A 668 0.38 6.17 -32.48
CA LYS A 668 1.00 4.87 -32.19
C LYS A 668 1.99 4.92 -31.02
N GLU A 669 1.68 5.72 -30.02
CA GLU A 669 2.45 5.93 -28.79
C GLU A 669 1.57 5.56 -27.59
N GLY A 670 1.32 4.27 -27.40
CA GLY A 670 0.29 3.80 -26.51
C GLY A 670 0.74 3.35 -25.11
N SER A 671 2.01 3.54 -24.76
CA SER A 671 2.51 3.36 -23.39
C SER A 671 2.61 4.71 -22.69
N TYR A 672 2.38 4.71 -21.37
CA TYR A 672 2.30 5.92 -20.56
C TYR A 672 3.07 5.79 -19.27
N PHE A 673 3.76 6.86 -18.85
CA PHE A 673 4.24 6.99 -17.49
C PHE A 673 3.14 7.46 -16.56
N THR A 674 3.15 6.95 -15.34
CA THR A 674 2.44 7.51 -14.18
C THR A 674 3.45 7.89 -13.10
N PHE A 675 3.18 9.02 -12.45
CA PHE A 675 3.99 9.60 -11.39
C PHE A 675 3.13 9.80 -10.14
N ASN A 676 2.90 8.72 -9.39
CA ASN A 676 1.94 8.71 -8.28
C ASN A 676 2.30 9.67 -7.15
N SER A 677 3.59 9.96 -6.95
CA SER A 677 4.09 10.93 -5.96
C SER A 677 4.68 12.18 -6.62
N GLY A 678 4.19 12.55 -7.83
CA GLY A 678 4.60 13.78 -8.51
C GLY A 678 4.20 15.03 -7.73
N MET A 679 5.15 15.91 -7.41
CA MET A 679 4.89 17.12 -6.62
C MET A 679 5.41 18.37 -7.33
N GLY A 680 4.57 19.43 -7.33
CA GLY A 680 4.88 20.73 -7.90
C GLY A 680 4.70 21.86 -6.91
N ILE A 681 5.42 22.96 -7.13
CA ILE A 681 5.36 24.18 -6.30
C ILE A 681 4.34 25.15 -6.90
N TYR A 682 3.48 25.73 -6.06
CA TYR A 682 2.58 26.79 -6.50
C TYR A 682 3.38 28.03 -6.93
N SER A 683 3.13 28.52 -8.14
CA SER A 683 3.92 29.62 -8.75
C SER A 683 3.90 30.94 -7.98
N LYS A 684 2.89 31.15 -7.12
CA LYS A 684 2.75 32.35 -6.28
C LYS A 684 3.03 32.08 -4.80
N SER A 685 3.52 30.91 -4.44
CA SER A 685 3.96 30.63 -3.07
C SER A 685 5.06 31.58 -2.65
N GLU A 686 5.04 32.06 -1.41
CA GLU A 686 6.12 32.84 -0.79
C GLU A 686 7.19 31.94 -0.17
N MET A 687 6.94 30.60 -0.14
CA MET A 687 7.81 29.59 0.47
C MET A 687 8.59 28.75 -0.54
N LYS A 688 8.76 29.22 -1.78
CA LYS A 688 9.37 28.45 -2.90
C LYS A 688 10.72 27.83 -2.58
N GLU A 689 11.61 28.56 -1.89
CA GLU A 689 12.94 28.03 -1.55
C GLU A 689 12.82 26.84 -0.59
N GLY A 690 12.01 26.94 0.47
CA GLY A 690 11.78 25.82 1.39
C GLY A 690 11.00 24.68 0.74
N ALA A 691 10.05 25.00 -0.14
CA ALA A 691 9.33 24.00 -0.92
C ALA A 691 10.30 23.21 -1.83
N TRP A 692 11.25 23.89 -2.49
CA TRP A 692 12.30 23.21 -3.26
C TRP A 692 13.20 22.36 -2.35
N GLU A 693 13.59 22.85 -1.16
CA GLU A 693 14.37 22.05 -0.21
C GLU A 693 13.68 20.72 0.15
N PHE A 694 12.34 20.71 0.26
CA PHE A 694 11.60 19.48 0.45
C PHE A 694 11.57 18.62 -0.82
N LEU A 695 11.16 19.18 -1.97
CA LEU A 695 11.05 18.42 -3.20
C LEU A 695 12.38 17.78 -3.61
N ARG A 696 13.49 18.52 -3.44
CA ARG A 696 14.82 18.01 -3.81
C ARG A 696 15.21 16.78 -2.98
N THR A 697 14.75 16.67 -1.70
CA THR A 697 15.09 15.49 -0.88
C THR A 697 14.59 14.20 -1.50
N LEU A 698 13.41 14.21 -2.14
CA LEU A 698 12.78 13.04 -2.77
C LEU A 698 13.54 12.52 -4.00
N ILE A 699 14.38 13.38 -4.62
CA ILE A 699 15.11 13.06 -5.83
C ILE A 699 16.63 13.04 -5.64
N THR A 700 17.09 12.95 -4.38
CA THR A 700 18.52 12.71 -4.08
C THR A 700 18.89 11.24 -4.28
N LYS A 701 20.20 10.98 -4.47
CA LYS A 701 20.74 9.62 -4.51
C LYS A 701 20.44 8.86 -3.21
N ASP A 702 20.61 9.54 -2.08
CA ASP A 702 20.41 8.93 -0.76
C ASP A 702 18.94 8.47 -0.55
N TYR A 703 17.98 9.33 -0.84
CA TYR A 703 16.56 9.00 -0.67
C TYR A 703 16.10 7.84 -1.55
N GLN A 704 16.33 7.93 -2.87
CA GLN A 704 15.90 6.88 -3.78
C GLN A 704 16.73 5.60 -3.64
N GLY A 705 18.02 5.72 -3.35
CA GLY A 705 18.93 4.59 -3.19
C GLY A 705 18.59 3.71 -1.99
N LYS A 706 18.25 4.30 -0.85
CA LYS A 706 17.84 3.55 0.35
C LYS A 706 16.64 2.63 0.14
N GLN A 707 15.76 2.98 -0.79
CA GLN A 707 14.53 2.24 -1.08
C GLN A 707 14.65 1.35 -2.32
N ALA A 708 15.70 1.56 -3.14
CA ALA A 708 15.81 0.97 -4.48
C ALA A 708 15.71 -0.56 -4.49
N SER A 709 16.34 -1.24 -3.53
CA SER A 709 16.38 -2.70 -3.48
C SER A 709 15.01 -3.34 -3.21
N TYR A 710 14.08 -2.59 -2.59
CA TYR A 710 12.72 -3.05 -2.25
C TYR A 710 11.63 -2.30 -3.02
N ALA A 711 12.02 -1.40 -3.93
CA ALA A 711 11.07 -0.52 -4.61
C ALA A 711 10.05 -1.33 -5.43
N TYR A 712 8.77 -1.07 -5.19
CA TYR A 712 7.68 -1.55 -6.01
C TYR A 712 7.56 -0.74 -7.31
N GLU A 713 7.64 0.59 -7.20
CA GLU A 713 7.71 1.49 -8.36
C GLU A 713 9.17 1.77 -8.72
N ALA A 714 9.45 1.91 -10.01
CA ALA A 714 10.81 2.19 -10.46
C ALA A 714 11.26 3.60 -10.05
N PRO A 715 12.45 3.76 -9.46
CA PRO A 715 12.99 5.08 -9.13
C PRO A 715 13.33 5.89 -10.38
N THR A 716 13.15 7.21 -10.31
CA THR A 716 13.39 8.10 -11.45
C THR A 716 14.87 8.35 -11.73
N ARG A 717 15.75 8.17 -10.72
CA ARG A 717 17.20 8.27 -10.88
C ARG A 717 17.79 7.01 -11.50
N GLN A 718 18.76 7.20 -12.39
CA GLN A 718 19.44 6.10 -13.07
C GLN A 718 20.23 5.19 -12.13
N ASP A 719 20.96 5.78 -11.15
CA ASP A 719 21.75 5.03 -10.17
C ASP A 719 20.86 4.16 -9.25
N ALA A 720 19.76 4.68 -8.75
CA ALA A 720 18.80 3.93 -7.96
C ALA A 720 18.06 2.85 -8.79
N PHE A 721 17.71 3.18 -10.05
CA PHE A 721 17.13 2.20 -10.98
C PHE A 721 18.08 1.03 -11.23
N ASP A 722 19.38 1.30 -11.43
CA ASP A 722 20.38 0.25 -11.61
C ASP A 722 20.53 -0.62 -10.35
N MET A 723 20.34 -0.06 -9.14
CA MET A 723 20.29 -0.83 -7.88
C MET A 723 19.04 -1.74 -7.82
N MET A 724 17.86 -1.21 -8.18
CA MET A 724 16.63 -2.01 -8.27
C MET A 724 16.80 -3.18 -9.25
N ILE A 725 17.36 -2.91 -10.44
CA ILE A 725 17.65 -3.97 -11.43
C ILE A 725 18.62 -5.02 -10.84
N LYS A 726 19.67 -4.59 -10.14
CA LYS A 726 20.61 -5.50 -9.48
C LYS A 726 19.90 -6.39 -8.46
N ALA A 727 19.03 -5.83 -7.62
CA ALA A 727 18.27 -6.59 -6.64
C ALA A 727 17.34 -7.63 -7.29
N ARG A 728 16.60 -7.24 -8.35
CA ARG A 728 15.67 -8.12 -9.08
C ARG A 728 16.35 -9.18 -9.95
N THR A 729 17.65 -9.05 -10.19
CA THR A 729 18.46 -10.02 -10.98
C THR A 729 19.48 -10.80 -10.16
N ALA A 730 19.55 -10.55 -8.85
CA ALA A 730 20.50 -11.21 -7.95
C ALA A 730 20.20 -12.71 -7.85
N THR A 731 21.25 -13.53 -7.92
CA THR A 731 21.19 -15.00 -7.77
C THR A 731 21.78 -15.46 -6.44
N GLU A 732 22.27 -14.53 -5.62
CA GLU A 732 22.81 -14.73 -4.28
C GLU A 732 22.36 -13.57 -3.39
N ASN A 733 22.15 -13.82 -2.11
CA ASN A 733 21.87 -12.76 -1.14
C ASN A 733 23.09 -11.84 -1.00
N TYR A 734 22.86 -10.55 -0.81
CA TYR A 734 23.95 -9.59 -0.62
C TYR A 734 23.50 -8.39 0.21
N THR A 735 24.44 -7.69 0.83
CA THR A 735 24.20 -6.40 1.47
C THR A 735 24.40 -5.28 0.46
N ASP A 736 23.48 -4.33 0.33
CA ASP A 736 23.61 -3.18 -0.57
C ASP A 736 24.49 -2.06 0.03
N GLU A 737 24.71 -0.97 -0.73
CA GLU A 737 25.55 0.14 -0.28
C GLU A 737 24.95 0.95 0.89
N TYR A 738 23.67 0.74 1.22
CA TYR A 738 22.98 1.37 2.33
C TYR A 738 22.87 0.46 3.56
N GLY A 739 23.41 -0.75 3.49
CA GLY A 739 23.40 -1.74 4.58
C GLY A 739 22.16 -2.63 4.58
N ASN A 740 21.31 -2.55 3.56
CA ASN A 740 20.12 -3.41 3.47
C ASN A 740 20.53 -4.82 3.02
N GLU A 741 20.02 -5.83 3.72
CA GLU A 741 20.12 -7.23 3.28
C GLU A 741 19.16 -7.47 2.11
N VAL A 742 19.69 -7.79 0.95
CA VAL A 742 18.93 -8.05 -0.28
C VAL A 742 18.91 -9.54 -0.53
N TYR A 743 17.74 -10.13 -0.39
CA TYR A 743 17.52 -11.55 -0.63
C TYR A 743 17.27 -11.83 -2.12
N VAL A 744 17.62 -13.04 -2.55
CA VAL A 744 17.29 -13.50 -3.90
C VAL A 744 15.79 -13.42 -4.09
N TYR A 745 15.38 -12.72 -5.15
CA TYR A 745 13.97 -12.51 -5.42
C TYR A 745 13.25 -13.84 -5.71
N ASN A 746 12.19 -14.08 -4.97
CA ASN A 746 11.29 -15.21 -5.15
C ASN A 746 9.86 -14.78 -4.81
N SER A 747 8.93 -15.01 -5.71
CA SER A 747 7.52 -14.68 -5.53
C SER A 747 6.64 -15.69 -6.24
N SER A 748 5.44 -15.91 -5.73
CA SER A 748 4.46 -16.81 -6.31
C SER A 748 3.10 -16.12 -6.38
N TRP A 749 2.45 -16.21 -7.53
CA TRP A 749 1.08 -15.76 -7.73
C TRP A 749 0.20 -16.96 -8.05
N GLY A 750 -0.87 -17.12 -7.27
CA GLY A 750 -1.79 -18.25 -7.36
C GLY A 750 -3.21 -17.82 -7.73
N TRP A 751 -3.86 -18.63 -8.59
CA TRP A 751 -5.29 -18.62 -8.86
C TRP A 751 -5.78 -20.07 -8.62
N ASP A 752 -7.07 -20.28 -8.59
CA ASP A 752 -7.65 -21.62 -8.32
C ASP A 752 -7.12 -22.72 -9.26
N ASP A 753 -6.69 -22.34 -10.48
CA ASP A 753 -6.32 -23.25 -11.56
C ASP A 753 -4.90 -23.04 -12.12
N LEU A 754 -4.16 -22.06 -11.61
CA LEU A 754 -2.79 -21.76 -12.06
C LEU A 754 -1.97 -21.11 -10.96
N THR A 755 -0.79 -21.65 -10.69
CA THR A 755 0.25 -20.99 -9.89
C THR A 755 1.40 -20.59 -10.81
N VAL A 756 1.90 -19.37 -10.65
CA VAL A 756 3.03 -18.82 -11.38
C VAL A 756 4.12 -18.43 -10.40
N GLU A 757 5.21 -19.16 -10.42
CA GLU A 757 6.40 -18.85 -9.63
C GLU A 757 7.32 -17.92 -10.43
N MET A 758 7.91 -16.93 -9.78
CA MET A 758 8.82 -15.94 -10.36
C MET A 758 10.10 -15.90 -9.52
N GLY A 759 11.22 -15.76 -10.19
CA GLY A 759 12.55 -15.71 -9.57
C GLY A 759 13.36 -14.53 -10.14
N PRO A 760 14.70 -14.56 -9.98
CA PRO A 760 15.58 -13.55 -10.53
C PRO A 760 15.28 -13.27 -12.00
N ALA A 761 15.11 -12.00 -12.35
CA ALA A 761 14.71 -11.62 -13.69
C ALA A 761 15.79 -11.95 -14.72
N PRO A 762 15.44 -12.67 -15.82
CA PRO A 762 16.36 -12.92 -16.89
C PRO A 762 16.84 -11.62 -17.57
N LYS A 763 18.07 -11.63 -18.08
CA LYS A 763 18.64 -10.48 -18.78
C LYS A 763 17.76 -9.95 -19.91
N GLU A 764 17.10 -10.84 -20.65
CA GLU A 764 16.18 -10.48 -21.73
C GLU A 764 14.96 -9.70 -21.24
N ASP A 765 14.44 -10.00 -20.04
CA ASP A 765 13.32 -9.28 -19.44
C ASP A 765 13.76 -7.88 -19.02
N VAL A 766 14.98 -7.74 -18.48
CA VAL A 766 15.58 -6.44 -18.16
C VAL A 766 15.75 -5.58 -19.43
N GLU A 767 16.24 -6.17 -20.53
CA GLU A 767 16.38 -5.46 -21.82
C GLU A 767 15.00 -5.06 -22.38
N MET A 768 13.99 -5.91 -22.23
CA MET A 768 12.61 -5.64 -22.65
C MET A 768 11.99 -4.51 -21.82
N TYR A 769 12.21 -4.50 -20.49
CA TYR A 769 11.73 -3.43 -19.61
C TYR A 769 12.40 -2.09 -19.91
N LYS A 770 13.73 -2.06 -20.06
CA LYS A 770 14.47 -0.84 -20.46
C LYS A 770 14.02 -0.31 -21.82
N ALA A 771 13.80 -1.19 -22.80
CA ALA A 771 13.31 -0.76 -24.11
C ALA A 771 11.87 -0.19 -24.04
N LEU A 772 11.02 -0.72 -23.18
CA LEU A 772 9.68 -0.17 -22.94
C LEU A 772 9.79 1.24 -22.36
N ILE A 773 10.62 1.45 -21.32
CA ILE A 773 10.86 2.78 -20.72
C ILE A 773 11.38 3.77 -21.78
N ASP A 774 12.40 3.39 -22.55
CA ASP A 774 13.02 4.25 -23.58
C ASP A 774 12.06 4.64 -24.70
N SER A 775 11.05 3.78 -24.99
CA SER A 775 10.04 4.03 -26.02
C SER A 775 8.79 4.75 -25.50
N THR A 776 8.68 4.98 -24.21
CA THR A 776 7.55 5.67 -23.59
C THR A 776 7.83 7.16 -23.47
N HIS A 777 6.92 8.01 -23.96
CA HIS A 777 7.10 9.48 -24.00
C HIS A 777 5.92 10.24 -23.41
N ARG A 778 4.83 9.56 -23.09
CA ARG A 778 3.57 10.16 -22.65
C ARG A 778 3.36 9.97 -21.17
N VAL A 779 2.65 10.91 -20.56
CA VAL A 779 2.19 10.82 -19.16
C VAL A 779 0.70 10.56 -19.18
N LEU A 780 0.24 9.68 -18.31
CA LEU A 780 -1.17 9.40 -18.12
C LEU A 780 -1.81 10.60 -17.39
N ASN A 781 -2.83 11.20 -18.01
CA ASN A 781 -3.63 12.26 -17.43
C ASN A 781 -5.08 11.78 -17.30
N SER A 782 -5.55 11.59 -16.07
CA SER A 782 -6.93 11.23 -15.79
C SER A 782 -7.78 12.48 -15.47
N ASN A 783 -9.08 12.41 -15.78
CA ASN A 783 -10.03 13.44 -15.41
C ASN A 783 -11.39 12.79 -15.12
N ASP A 784 -11.68 12.58 -13.85
CA ASP A 784 -12.87 11.85 -13.38
C ASP A 784 -14.18 12.52 -13.79
N ALA A 785 -14.23 13.86 -13.83
CA ALA A 785 -15.44 14.58 -14.25
C ALA A 785 -15.78 14.33 -15.73
N LEU A 786 -14.76 14.11 -16.57
CA LEU A 786 -14.98 13.68 -17.97
C LEU A 786 -15.53 12.27 -18.04
N PHE A 787 -15.05 11.36 -17.19
CA PHE A 787 -15.52 10.00 -17.14
C PHE A 787 -16.99 9.94 -16.81
N GLU A 788 -17.43 10.66 -15.77
CA GLU A 788 -18.84 10.72 -15.39
C GLU A 788 -19.74 11.22 -16.55
N ILE A 789 -19.32 12.29 -17.23
CA ILE A 789 -20.06 12.83 -18.38
C ILE A 789 -20.21 11.79 -19.48
N ILE A 790 -19.14 11.05 -19.78
CA ILE A 790 -19.14 10.08 -20.88
C ILE A 790 -19.92 8.82 -20.50
N LEU A 791 -19.73 8.30 -19.29
CA LEU A 791 -20.40 7.09 -18.79
C LEU A 791 -21.90 7.29 -18.66
N GLU A 792 -22.35 8.45 -18.18
CA GLU A 792 -23.77 8.81 -18.10
C GLU A 792 -24.46 8.71 -19.46
N GLU A 793 -23.86 9.27 -20.52
CA GLU A 793 -24.45 9.26 -21.85
C GLU A 793 -24.31 7.89 -22.54
N ALA A 794 -23.19 7.19 -22.31
CA ALA A 794 -22.98 5.83 -22.83
C ALA A 794 -23.99 4.84 -22.25
N GLY A 795 -24.44 5.02 -21.00
CA GLY A 795 -25.45 4.19 -20.37
C GLY A 795 -26.75 4.09 -21.17
N ALA A 796 -27.21 5.20 -21.76
CA ALA A 796 -28.42 5.21 -22.64
C ALA A 796 -28.19 4.43 -23.96
N TYR A 797 -26.99 4.44 -24.50
CA TYR A 797 -26.62 3.62 -25.65
C TYR A 797 -26.55 2.12 -25.29
N PHE A 798 -25.94 1.78 -24.19
CA PHE A 798 -25.83 0.41 -23.68
C PHE A 798 -27.20 -0.20 -23.31
N ALA A 799 -28.16 0.63 -22.88
CA ALA A 799 -29.55 0.24 -22.68
C ALA A 799 -30.37 0.09 -23.98
N GLY A 800 -29.83 0.57 -25.12
CA GLY A 800 -30.51 0.53 -26.42
C GLY A 800 -31.49 1.71 -26.63
N ASP A 801 -31.49 2.74 -25.80
CA ASP A 801 -32.36 3.91 -25.86
C ASP A 801 -31.89 4.93 -26.93
N LYS A 802 -30.60 4.94 -27.26
CA LYS A 802 -29.96 5.81 -28.25
C LYS A 802 -29.09 5.00 -29.23
N ASP A 803 -28.86 5.50 -30.42
CA ASP A 803 -27.84 4.96 -31.32
C ASP A 803 -26.46 5.54 -31.06
N VAL A 804 -25.41 4.88 -31.55
CA VAL A 804 -24.02 5.28 -31.33
C VAL A 804 -23.70 6.69 -31.83
N ASN A 805 -24.29 7.12 -32.96
CA ASN A 805 -24.03 8.45 -33.52
C ASN A 805 -24.69 9.56 -32.69
N GLU A 806 -25.89 9.33 -32.18
CA GLU A 806 -26.58 10.26 -31.29
C GLU A 806 -25.81 10.39 -29.97
N THR A 807 -25.41 9.27 -29.38
CA THR A 807 -24.65 9.22 -28.13
C THR A 807 -23.30 9.92 -28.27
N ALA A 808 -22.49 9.57 -29.28
CA ALA A 808 -21.19 10.20 -29.51
C ALA A 808 -21.32 11.73 -29.73
N LYS A 809 -22.35 12.19 -30.42
CA LYS A 809 -22.60 13.60 -30.62
C LYS A 809 -22.97 14.33 -29.32
N ILE A 810 -23.74 13.71 -28.43
CA ILE A 810 -24.09 14.29 -27.13
C ILE A 810 -22.84 14.37 -26.26
N ILE A 811 -22.07 13.27 -26.18
CA ILE A 811 -20.78 13.23 -25.45
C ILE A 811 -19.86 14.34 -25.96
N GLN A 812 -19.66 14.45 -27.29
CA GLN A 812 -18.84 15.49 -27.92
C GLN A 812 -19.25 16.89 -27.47
N ASN A 813 -20.54 17.19 -27.43
CA ASN A 813 -21.02 18.53 -27.06
C ASN A 813 -20.85 18.82 -25.56
N ARG A 814 -21.16 17.83 -24.70
CA ARG A 814 -21.02 17.97 -23.24
C ARG A 814 -19.56 18.12 -22.84
N VAL A 815 -18.69 17.23 -23.34
CA VAL A 815 -17.25 17.27 -23.07
C VAL A 815 -16.65 18.57 -23.60
N LYS A 816 -16.98 18.99 -24.83
CA LYS A 816 -16.46 20.25 -25.38
C LYS A 816 -16.86 21.46 -24.56
N THR A 817 -18.07 21.46 -23.99
CA THR A 817 -18.51 22.52 -23.07
C THR A 817 -17.66 22.51 -21.81
N TYR A 818 -17.54 21.35 -21.16
CA TYR A 818 -16.70 21.18 -19.97
C TYR A 818 -15.25 21.61 -20.20
N VAL A 819 -14.62 21.15 -21.29
CA VAL A 819 -13.22 21.50 -21.62
C VAL A 819 -13.08 23.00 -21.81
N ASN A 820 -14.01 23.68 -22.51
CA ASN A 820 -13.95 25.13 -22.70
C ASN A 820 -14.20 25.97 -21.42
N GLU A 821 -14.90 25.41 -20.44
CA GLU A 821 -15.11 26.03 -19.13
C GLU A 821 -13.92 25.86 -18.19
N ASN A 822 -13.10 24.82 -18.40
CA ASN A 822 -12.03 24.43 -17.47
C ASN A 822 -10.62 24.64 -17.99
N ARG A 823 -10.42 25.00 -19.26
CA ARG A 823 -9.09 25.31 -19.83
C ARG A 823 -8.61 26.73 -19.54
#